data_b53786bc30962b6d90ead88a67c63791
#
_entry.id   b53786bc30962b6d90ead88a67c63791
#
_cell.length_a   1.000
_cell.length_b   1.000
_cell.length_c   1.000
_cell.angle_alpha   90.00
_cell.angle_beta   90.00
_cell.angle_gamma   90.00
#
_symmetry.space_group_name_H-M   'P 1'
#
loop_
_entity.id
_entity.type
_entity.pdbx_description
1 polymer ?
#
loop_
_entity_poly.entity_id
_entity_poly.type
_entity_poly.pdbx_seq_one_letter_code
_entity_poly.pdbx_strand_id
1 'polypeptide(L)'
;MSDKLKIALFGFILISSLLFSIGNDYLSNRFTKPDEKNRVINDLNTEGFKLIAESEKLELWFDEKNYSIRILNKESGYLWGLVDSENLSGMNNIWKGIASSVLTIEYFDDNALNYLLSISDKSVIKKYSKLENGIKIEANYESLAIKLKLYIYLNDDHIEFYIPYESIDEKGNFKLASIYIAPFLGAVRENKKSGYIFIPDGPGALIRFSKSSLNSSMFEKRIYGKDYSIDNLREVSDLKASRPNDFLREEPSIYMPVFGIVHGVNQNAIFGRIISGAEYSSIVAYPSGVISPFYWASFKFIYRQKYLQPTTRSGNGIQVPQKLKNKLDVRYRVYFLTGEQASYVGMAKFYRNILVKEGVLVKKPKSGNIPLSLDFVVSELEKKVLGFNSIKVTTYNYIKECIDYFKHLGVNKLNIFLEGWQERGRSGNKISKFSFEKSVGGKDGLLSLYKKFNDNDIKIYLVENVTKVTQQQININKEAGTNLSQSLIYEDKNNRDLWFFRSYYTNIKLSSDYLKEKALKMNELGIKNLALKEYGIKLYGELLIDNEIYRNQAKELIIKTIANISKNINVSFFNANDYLWKYTNSIINIPMNNSQYLYETDTVPFLQILLSGYIEYFVPFMNDGFFSKLDVLKAIDFGAYPNFILTEIDNYYLAKTPLLYYPQQNLKIGKIV
;
A
#
# COMPACT_ATOMS: atom_id res chain seq x y z
N MET A 1 21.54 -52.31 -17.74
CA MET A 1 20.70 -51.09 -17.69
C MET A 1 20.75 -50.49 -19.07
N SER A 2 19.62 -50.38 -19.75
CA SER A 2 19.60 -49.88 -21.13
C SER A 2 19.99 -48.40 -21.19
N ASP A 3 20.62 -47.98 -22.30
CA ASP A 3 21.09 -46.60 -22.44
C ASP A 3 19.95 -45.59 -22.34
N LYS A 4 18.72 -45.96 -22.67
CA LYS A 4 17.50 -45.16 -22.43
C LYS A 4 17.23 -44.93 -20.93
N LEU A 5 17.53 -45.89 -20.05
CA LEU A 5 17.34 -45.79 -18.63
C LEU A 5 18.42 -44.88 -18.01
N LYS A 6 19.64 -44.92 -18.54
CA LYS A 6 20.74 -44.02 -18.12
C LYS A 6 20.44 -42.58 -18.50
N ILE A 7 19.91 -42.32 -19.72
CA ILE A 7 19.53 -40.98 -20.17
C ILE A 7 18.36 -40.44 -19.34
N ALA A 8 17.36 -41.28 -19.01
CA ALA A 8 16.24 -40.87 -18.16
C ALA A 8 16.70 -40.58 -16.71
N LEU A 9 17.62 -41.38 -16.18
CA LEU A 9 18.19 -41.16 -14.81
C LEU A 9 19.04 -39.88 -14.78
N PHE A 10 19.84 -39.64 -15.82
CA PHE A 10 20.65 -38.41 -15.95
C PHE A 10 19.77 -37.16 -16.12
N GLY A 11 18.70 -37.26 -16.90
CA GLY A 11 17.69 -36.22 -17.05
C GLY A 11 16.97 -35.90 -15.73
N PHE A 12 16.63 -36.96 -14.96
CA PHE A 12 15.99 -36.77 -13.63
C PHE A 12 16.92 -36.15 -12.59
N ILE A 13 18.23 -36.51 -12.61
CA ILE A 13 19.25 -35.91 -11.73
C ILE A 13 19.50 -34.47 -12.14
N LEU A 14 19.52 -34.11 -13.42
CA LEU A 14 19.67 -32.75 -13.91
C LEU A 14 18.46 -31.88 -13.53
N ILE A 15 17.24 -32.41 -13.70
CA ILE A 15 16.00 -31.71 -13.33
C ILE A 15 15.92 -31.54 -11.80
N SER A 16 16.29 -32.56 -11.03
CA SER A 16 16.32 -32.45 -9.57
C SER A 16 17.39 -31.45 -9.09
N SER A 17 18.57 -31.41 -9.69
CA SER A 17 19.60 -30.44 -9.35
C SER A 17 19.22 -28.99 -9.75
N LEU A 18 18.52 -28.82 -10.87
CA LEU A 18 17.92 -27.54 -11.27
C LEU A 18 16.81 -27.09 -10.32
N LEU A 19 15.94 -28.01 -9.90
CA LEU A 19 14.89 -27.71 -8.91
C LEU A 19 15.48 -27.41 -7.51
N PHE A 20 16.58 -28.08 -7.12
CA PHE A 20 17.31 -27.75 -5.88
C PHE A 20 18.06 -26.40 -5.97
N SER A 21 18.57 -26.02 -7.15
CA SER A 21 19.21 -24.69 -7.32
C SER A 21 18.20 -23.56 -7.30
N ILE A 22 17.00 -23.78 -7.84
CA ILE A 22 15.90 -22.80 -7.80
C ILE A 22 15.39 -22.61 -6.36
N GLY A 23 15.33 -23.67 -5.54
CA GLY A 23 14.84 -23.60 -4.16
C GLY A 23 15.73 -22.79 -3.20
N ASN A 24 17.04 -22.72 -3.48
CA ASN A 24 17.98 -21.97 -2.63
C ASN A 24 18.02 -20.47 -2.94
N ASP A 25 17.50 -20.04 -4.07
CA ASP A 25 17.52 -18.63 -4.48
C ASP A 25 16.42 -17.77 -3.85
N TYR A 26 15.44 -18.38 -3.20
CA TYR A 26 14.28 -17.69 -2.63
C TYR A 26 14.30 -17.52 -1.10
N LEU A 27 15.41 -17.82 -0.42
CA LEU A 27 15.51 -17.61 1.02
C LEU A 27 15.70 -16.12 1.34
N SER A 28 14.69 -15.51 1.96
CA SER A 28 14.61 -14.09 2.30
C SER A 28 15.79 -13.56 3.16
N ASN A 29 16.46 -14.44 3.91
CA ASN A 29 17.62 -14.07 4.73
C ASN A 29 18.92 -13.87 3.94
N ARG A 30 18.94 -14.14 2.65
CA ARG A 30 20.11 -14.01 1.77
C ARG A 30 20.65 -12.59 1.72
N PHE A 31 19.78 -11.59 1.86
CA PHE A 31 20.09 -10.17 1.79
C PHE A 31 20.42 -9.52 3.14
N THR A 32 20.32 -10.27 4.22
CA THR A 32 20.71 -9.81 5.56
C THR A 32 22.14 -10.20 5.92
N LYS A 33 22.77 -11.08 5.14
CA LYS A 33 24.18 -11.45 5.35
C LYS A 33 25.07 -10.38 4.74
N PRO A 34 26.13 -9.94 5.45
CA PRO A 34 27.13 -9.04 4.92
C PRO A 34 27.75 -9.65 3.66
N ASP A 35 27.93 -8.88 2.62
CA ASP A 35 28.77 -9.26 1.51
C ASP A 35 30.23 -8.95 1.88
N GLU A 36 30.84 -9.85 2.63
CA GLU A 36 32.22 -9.69 3.14
C GLU A 36 33.28 -9.63 2.02
N LYS A 37 32.93 -10.08 0.80
CA LYS A 37 33.86 -10.19 -0.31
C LYS A 37 33.90 -8.97 -1.22
N ASN A 38 32.81 -8.16 -1.25
CA ASN A 38 32.67 -7.06 -2.21
C ASN A 38 32.34 -5.75 -1.48
N ARG A 39 33.36 -5.11 -0.91
CA ARG A 39 33.19 -3.74 -0.42
C ARG A 39 32.80 -2.84 -1.59
N VAL A 40 31.65 -2.16 -1.47
CA VAL A 40 31.18 -1.24 -2.48
C VAL A 40 32.09 -0.02 -2.52
N ILE A 41 32.76 0.17 -3.66
CA ILE A 41 33.62 1.30 -3.88
C ILE A 41 32.78 2.53 -4.22
N ASN A 42 33.16 3.65 -3.64
CA ASN A 42 32.59 4.94 -3.99
C ASN A 42 33.26 5.43 -5.29
N ASP A 43 32.43 5.64 -6.33
CA ASP A 43 32.88 6.12 -7.66
C ASP A 43 32.54 7.59 -7.88
N LEU A 44 31.99 8.28 -6.89
CA LEU A 44 31.67 9.70 -6.93
C LEU A 44 32.76 10.52 -6.21
N ASN A 45 32.90 11.77 -6.63
CA ASN A 45 33.79 12.77 -6.00
C ASN A 45 33.05 14.11 -5.85
N THR A 46 33.63 15.06 -5.15
CA THR A 46 33.09 16.42 -4.94
C THR A 46 33.73 17.47 -5.85
N GLU A 47 34.52 17.06 -6.82
CA GLU A 47 35.19 17.99 -7.77
C GLU A 47 34.11 18.77 -8.56
N GLY A 48 34.27 20.09 -8.63
CA GLY A 48 33.29 20.99 -9.26
C GLY A 48 32.03 21.30 -8.41
N PHE A 49 31.88 20.69 -7.23
CA PHE A 49 30.78 20.98 -6.31
C PHE A 49 31.23 21.99 -5.23
N LYS A 50 30.26 22.79 -4.75
CA LYS A 50 30.45 23.72 -3.62
C LYS A 50 29.81 23.14 -2.36
N LEU A 51 30.52 23.20 -1.23
CA LEU A 51 29.95 22.86 0.08
C LEU A 51 28.90 23.91 0.45
N ILE A 52 27.66 23.48 0.62
CA ILE A 52 26.51 24.33 0.95
C ILE A 52 26.26 24.37 2.45
N ALA A 53 26.17 23.18 3.06
CA ALA A 53 25.86 23.01 4.47
C ALA A 53 26.58 21.77 5.00
N GLU A 54 26.84 21.79 6.31
CA GLU A 54 27.51 20.73 7.05
C GLU A 54 26.81 20.53 8.39
N SER A 55 26.64 19.26 8.78
CA SER A 55 26.17 18.84 10.11
C SER A 55 27.21 17.93 10.76
N GLU A 56 26.91 17.42 11.96
CA GLU A 56 27.79 16.44 12.62
C GLU A 56 28.02 15.20 11.76
N LYS A 57 26.99 14.71 11.04
CA LYS A 57 27.02 13.45 10.31
C LYS A 57 27.07 13.56 8.80
N LEU A 58 26.63 14.68 8.24
CA LEU A 58 26.43 14.83 6.80
C LEU A 58 27.04 16.13 6.27
N GLU A 59 27.41 16.12 4.99
CA GLU A 59 27.73 17.31 4.21
C GLU A 59 26.87 17.35 2.96
N LEU A 60 26.35 18.54 2.62
CA LEU A 60 25.60 18.82 1.39
C LEU A 60 26.45 19.63 0.43
N TRP A 61 26.71 19.06 -0.74
CA TRP A 61 27.47 19.66 -1.83
C TRP A 61 26.55 19.93 -3.02
N PHE A 62 26.76 21.02 -3.74
CA PHE A 62 25.92 21.46 -4.87
C PHE A 62 26.77 21.85 -6.09
N ASP A 63 26.34 21.35 -7.27
CA ASP A 63 26.86 21.73 -8.58
C ASP A 63 25.93 22.76 -9.23
N GLU A 64 26.43 23.98 -9.41
CA GLU A 64 25.70 25.11 -10.02
C GLU A 64 25.41 24.92 -11.51
N LYS A 65 26.24 24.16 -12.21
CA LYS A 65 26.15 23.97 -13.67
C LYS A 65 24.99 23.06 -14.02
N ASN A 66 24.90 21.92 -13.36
CA ASN A 66 23.89 20.91 -13.62
C ASN A 66 22.70 20.96 -12.63
N TYR A 67 22.78 21.78 -11.59
CA TYR A 67 21.83 21.76 -10.46
C TYR A 67 21.76 20.36 -9.85
N SER A 68 22.92 19.80 -9.57
CA SER A 68 23.12 18.48 -8.99
C SER A 68 23.54 18.56 -7.53
N ILE A 69 23.36 17.48 -6.78
CA ILE A 69 23.76 17.40 -5.37
C ILE A 69 24.62 16.19 -5.08
N ARG A 70 25.46 16.32 -4.05
CA ARG A 70 26.20 15.25 -3.40
C ARG A 70 25.94 15.31 -1.90
N ILE A 71 25.87 14.16 -1.26
CA ILE A 71 25.75 14.06 0.18
C ILE A 71 26.82 13.10 0.69
N LEU A 72 27.77 13.62 1.46
CA LEU A 72 28.76 12.80 2.14
C LEU A 72 28.22 12.36 3.50
N ASN A 73 28.16 11.05 3.72
CA ASN A 73 27.99 10.50 5.05
C ASN A 73 29.36 10.39 5.72
N LYS A 74 29.62 11.20 6.75
CA LYS A 74 30.92 11.28 7.43
C LYS A 74 31.27 10.02 8.21
N GLU A 75 30.25 9.29 8.71
CA GLU A 75 30.46 8.06 9.47
C GLU A 75 31.07 6.96 8.60
N SER A 76 30.53 6.76 7.38
CA SER A 76 31.03 5.73 6.45
C SER A 76 32.04 6.25 5.43
N GLY A 77 32.19 7.55 5.29
CA GLY A 77 32.95 8.18 4.21
C GLY A 77 32.32 7.98 2.82
N TYR A 78 31.03 7.55 2.77
CA TYR A 78 30.37 7.23 1.51
C TYR A 78 29.64 8.44 0.93
N LEU A 79 29.91 8.74 -0.35
CA LEU A 79 29.34 9.87 -1.07
C LEU A 79 28.13 9.40 -1.90
N TRP A 80 26.98 9.95 -1.62
CA TRP A 80 25.75 9.76 -2.37
C TRP A 80 25.54 10.87 -3.38
N GLY A 81 24.88 10.59 -4.49
CA GLY A 81 24.60 11.64 -5.48
C GLY A 81 23.77 11.17 -6.66
N LEU A 82 23.51 12.12 -7.52
CA LEU A 82 22.94 11.91 -8.85
C LEU A 82 24.02 11.41 -9.81
N VAL A 83 23.63 11.01 -11.03
CA VAL A 83 24.56 10.48 -12.02
C VAL A 83 25.42 11.60 -12.58
N ASP A 84 26.75 11.38 -12.65
CA ASP A 84 27.68 12.32 -13.28
C ASP A 84 27.43 12.44 -14.79
N SER A 85 27.68 13.64 -15.33
CA SER A 85 27.49 13.92 -16.75
C SER A 85 28.34 13.03 -17.66
N GLU A 86 29.48 12.56 -17.19
CA GLU A 86 30.38 11.64 -17.90
C GLU A 86 29.84 10.21 -18.01
N ASN A 87 28.97 9.83 -17.05
CA ASN A 87 28.41 8.48 -16.94
C ASN A 87 27.04 8.31 -17.63
N LEU A 88 26.57 9.28 -18.42
CA LEU A 88 25.26 9.32 -19.04
C LEU A 88 25.16 8.59 -20.40
N SER A 89 26.21 7.83 -20.80
CA SER A 89 26.19 7.07 -22.05
C SER A 89 24.97 6.08 -22.10
N GLY A 90 24.37 5.93 -23.28
CA GLY A 90 23.21 5.06 -23.49
C GLY A 90 21.86 5.70 -23.14
N MET A 91 21.83 6.99 -22.78
CA MET A 91 20.60 7.73 -22.49
C MET A 91 20.35 8.83 -23.55
N ASN A 92 19.07 9.11 -23.85
CA ASN A 92 18.70 10.28 -24.64
C ASN A 92 18.85 11.58 -23.82
N ASN A 93 18.79 12.73 -24.48
CA ASN A 93 19.07 14.03 -23.84
C ASN A 93 18.08 14.38 -22.69
N ILE A 94 16.82 13.99 -22.82
CA ILE A 94 15.80 14.20 -21.76
C ILE A 94 16.21 13.44 -20.49
N TRP A 95 16.48 12.14 -20.63
CA TRP A 95 16.86 11.29 -19.51
C TRP A 95 18.25 11.62 -18.93
N LYS A 96 19.17 12.14 -19.76
CA LYS A 96 20.45 12.69 -19.25
C LYS A 96 20.22 13.84 -18.28
N GLY A 97 19.33 14.77 -18.64
CA GLY A 97 18.99 15.89 -17.77
C GLY A 97 18.31 15.44 -16.47
N ILE A 98 17.39 14.47 -16.55
CA ILE A 98 16.70 13.90 -15.39
C ILE A 98 17.68 13.20 -14.45
N ALA A 99 18.61 12.43 -15.00
CA ALA A 99 19.57 11.64 -14.20
C ALA A 99 20.60 12.49 -13.47
N SER A 100 20.95 13.67 -14.00
CA SER A 100 22.01 14.52 -13.47
C SER A 100 21.54 15.72 -12.64
N SER A 101 20.24 15.94 -12.48
CA SER A 101 19.72 17.14 -11.79
C SER A 101 18.65 16.85 -10.76
N VAL A 102 18.52 17.77 -9.79
CA VAL A 102 17.65 17.59 -8.60
C VAL A 102 16.16 17.75 -8.89
N LEU A 103 15.76 18.32 -10.02
CA LEU A 103 14.37 18.69 -10.25
C LEU A 103 13.95 18.42 -11.69
N THR A 104 12.86 17.68 -11.85
CA THR A 104 12.22 17.44 -13.14
C THR A 104 10.72 17.63 -12.99
N ILE A 105 10.10 18.35 -13.92
CA ILE A 105 8.66 18.45 -14.02
C ILE A 105 8.13 17.59 -15.16
N GLU A 106 6.95 17.02 -14.95
CA GLU A 106 6.08 16.48 -15.99
C GLU A 106 4.96 17.46 -16.21
N TYR A 107 4.61 17.73 -17.45
CA TYR A 107 3.55 18.67 -17.80
C TYR A 107 2.72 18.18 -18.97
N PHE A 108 1.48 18.69 -19.06
CA PHE A 108 0.58 18.48 -20.18
C PHE A 108 0.67 19.66 -21.15
N ASP A 109 0.64 19.36 -22.46
CA ASP A 109 0.38 20.34 -23.49
C ASP A 109 -1.14 20.54 -23.72
N ASP A 110 -1.50 21.39 -24.70
CA ASP A 110 -2.88 21.69 -25.07
C ASP A 110 -3.65 20.45 -25.58
N ASN A 111 -2.95 19.42 -26.07
CA ASN A 111 -3.51 18.15 -26.52
C ASN A 111 -3.54 17.10 -25.40
N ALA A 112 -3.25 17.49 -24.17
CA ALA A 112 -3.13 16.59 -23.03
C ALA A 112 -2.03 15.53 -23.19
N LEU A 113 -0.99 15.76 -23.99
CA LEU A 113 0.18 14.90 -24.06
C LEU A 113 1.16 15.22 -22.92
N ASN A 114 1.82 14.18 -22.40
CA ASN A 114 2.76 14.31 -21.30
C ASN A 114 4.19 14.52 -21.82
N TYR A 115 4.89 15.48 -21.23
CA TYR A 115 6.30 15.75 -21.51
C TYR A 115 7.07 15.92 -20.19
N LEU A 116 8.36 15.63 -20.24
CA LEU A 116 9.29 15.81 -19.12
C LEU A 116 10.29 16.93 -19.44
N LEU A 117 10.55 17.79 -18.46
CA LEU A 117 11.56 18.85 -18.59
C LEU A 117 12.36 18.97 -17.29
N SER A 118 13.66 18.73 -17.40
CA SER A 118 14.60 18.82 -16.28
C SER A 118 15.02 20.27 -16.05
N ILE A 119 15.33 20.62 -14.80
CA ILE A 119 15.91 21.93 -14.45
C ILE A 119 17.30 22.16 -15.12
N SER A 120 18.03 21.11 -15.49
CA SER A 120 19.31 21.24 -16.19
C SER A 120 19.18 21.72 -17.63
N ASP A 121 17.97 21.69 -18.21
CA ASP A 121 17.74 22.16 -19.57
C ASP A 121 18.12 23.64 -19.72
N LYS A 122 18.67 23.99 -20.90
CA LYS A 122 19.15 25.36 -21.21
C LYS A 122 18.02 26.38 -21.30
N SER A 123 16.78 25.96 -21.60
CA SER A 123 15.59 26.83 -21.68
C SER A 123 15.06 27.22 -20.29
N VAL A 124 15.50 26.58 -19.22
CA VAL A 124 15.05 26.86 -17.87
C VAL A 124 15.89 27.96 -17.23
N ILE A 125 15.23 29.08 -16.88
CA ILE A 125 15.87 30.14 -16.09
C ILE A 125 15.86 29.71 -14.64
N LYS A 126 17.02 29.61 -14.04
CA LYS A 126 17.21 29.06 -12.69
C LYS A 126 18.19 29.89 -11.89
N LYS A 127 17.93 30.01 -10.60
CA LYS A 127 18.82 30.63 -9.64
C LYS A 127 18.76 29.88 -8.31
N TYR A 128 19.81 29.99 -7.54
CA TYR A 128 19.82 29.46 -6.18
C TYR A 128 20.27 30.52 -5.18
N SER A 129 19.94 30.29 -3.93
CA SER A 129 20.43 31.06 -2.79
C SER A 129 20.73 30.12 -1.62
N LYS A 130 21.88 30.34 -0.98
CA LYS A 130 22.27 29.61 0.23
C LYS A 130 21.33 29.99 1.38
N LEU A 131 20.95 29.01 2.17
CA LEU A 131 20.24 29.14 3.43
C LEU A 131 21.20 28.82 4.58
N GLU A 132 20.81 29.02 5.82
CA GLU A 132 21.61 28.70 7.01
C GLU A 132 22.05 27.23 6.99
N ASN A 133 21.14 26.31 6.75
CA ASN A 133 21.39 24.86 6.72
C ASN A 133 20.97 24.20 5.40
N GLY A 134 21.16 24.88 4.25
CA GLY A 134 20.74 24.30 2.99
C GLY A 134 20.74 25.27 1.81
N ILE A 135 19.88 25.01 0.85
CA ILE A 135 19.80 25.77 -0.40
C ILE A 135 18.33 25.92 -0.84
N LYS A 136 18.00 27.09 -1.37
CA LYS A 136 16.76 27.35 -2.09
C LYS A 136 17.06 27.46 -3.58
N ILE A 137 16.33 26.73 -4.41
CA ILE A 137 16.40 26.74 -5.87
C ILE A 137 15.08 27.31 -6.40
N GLU A 138 15.17 28.32 -7.26
CA GLU A 138 14.02 28.89 -7.98
C GLU A 138 14.14 28.51 -9.46
N ALA A 139 13.16 27.77 -9.94
CA ALA A 139 13.06 27.32 -11.33
C ALA A 139 11.95 28.04 -12.06
N ASN A 140 12.27 28.66 -13.21
CA ASN A 140 11.32 29.27 -14.12
C ASN A 140 11.41 28.58 -15.49
N TYR A 141 10.44 27.73 -15.77
CA TYR A 141 10.23 27.08 -17.06
C TYR A 141 9.50 28.06 -17.98
N GLU A 142 10.26 29.03 -18.52
CA GLU A 142 9.72 30.22 -19.19
C GLU A 142 8.82 29.87 -20.38
N SER A 143 9.23 28.92 -21.22
CA SER A 143 8.45 28.44 -22.37
C SER A 143 7.11 27.81 -21.98
N LEU A 144 6.98 27.35 -20.75
CA LEU A 144 5.78 26.72 -20.21
C LEU A 144 4.98 27.68 -19.34
N ALA A 145 5.53 28.84 -19.00
CA ALA A 145 5.00 29.79 -18.00
C ALA A 145 4.74 29.13 -16.63
N ILE A 146 5.60 28.19 -16.21
CA ILE A 146 5.57 27.48 -14.94
C ILE A 146 6.75 27.89 -14.09
N LYS A 147 6.50 28.28 -12.83
CA LYS A 147 7.54 28.60 -11.84
C LYS A 147 7.32 27.82 -10.58
N LEU A 148 8.40 27.46 -9.88
CA LEU A 148 8.34 26.82 -8.57
C LEU A 148 9.63 27.04 -7.78
N LYS A 149 9.57 26.79 -6.45
CA LYS A 149 10.71 26.85 -5.55
C LYS A 149 10.91 25.50 -4.87
N LEU A 150 12.15 25.00 -4.93
CA LEU A 150 12.60 23.83 -4.20
C LEU A 150 13.54 24.27 -3.08
N TYR A 151 13.26 23.82 -1.88
CA TYR A 151 14.14 23.96 -0.72
C TYR A 151 14.77 22.62 -0.40
N ILE A 152 16.07 22.61 -0.12
CA ILE A 152 16.83 21.43 0.32
C ILE A 152 17.50 21.80 1.63
N TYR A 153 17.08 21.16 2.71
CA TYR A 153 17.63 21.39 4.05
C TYR A 153 18.48 20.19 4.47
N LEU A 154 19.63 20.48 5.07
CA LEU A 154 20.47 19.49 5.72
C LEU A 154 20.12 19.43 7.20
N ASN A 155 19.88 18.22 7.69
CA ASN A 155 19.72 17.92 9.12
C ASN A 155 20.79 16.90 9.53
N ASP A 156 20.86 16.50 10.80
CA ASP A 156 21.93 15.64 11.31
C ASP A 156 21.98 14.26 10.65
N ASP A 157 20.82 13.65 10.37
CA ASP A 157 20.74 12.29 9.83
C ASP A 157 20.01 12.18 8.50
N HIS A 158 19.54 13.31 7.92
CA HIS A 158 18.80 13.31 6.67
C HIS A 158 18.90 14.65 5.93
N ILE A 159 18.60 14.61 4.65
CA ILE A 159 18.21 15.80 3.89
C ILE A 159 16.70 15.85 3.75
N GLU A 160 16.14 17.05 3.80
CA GLU A 160 14.71 17.29 3.59
C GLU A 160 14.49 18.13 2.35
N PHE A 161 13.65 17.64 1.43
CA PHE A 161 13.18 18.37 0.26
C PHE A 161 11.80 18.93 0.52
N TYR A 162 11.60 20.20 0.16
CA TYR A 162 10.35 20.90 0.35
C TYR A 162 9.98 21.75 -0.85
N ILE A 163 8.77 21.56 -1.39
CA ILE A 163 8.15 22.43 -2.39
C ILE A 163 6.80 22.92 -1.81
N PRO A 164 6.70 24.20 -1.44
CA PRO A 164 5.42 24.79 -1.03
C PRO A 164 4.45 24.86 -2.22
N TYR A 165 3.22 24.44 -2.03
CA TYR A 165 2.16 24.55 -3.05
C TYR A 165 2.02 25.98 -3.59
N GLU A 166 2.05 26.95 -2.71
CA GLU A 166 1.92 28.37 -3.05
C GLU A 166 3.11 28.92 -3.87
N SER A 167 4.23 28.20 -3.91
CA SER A 167 5.36 28.60 -4.76
C SER A 167 5.20 28.20 -6.23
N ILE A 168 4.18 27.41 -6.56
CA ILE A 168 3.92 26.90 -7.90
C ILE A 168 2.97 27.85 -8.63
N ASP A 169 3.52 28.65 -9.54
CA ASP A 169 2.79 29.61 -10.38
C ASP A 169 2.69 29.07 -11.82
N GLU A 170 1.49 29.07 -12.38
CA GLU A 170 1.17 28.59 -13.72
C GLU A 170 0.29 29.63 -14.45
N LYS A 171 0.83 30.26 -15.47
CA LYS A 171 0.15 31.35 -16.20
C LYS A 171 -0.16 31.03 -17.67
N GLY A 172 0.40 29.93 -18.18
CA GLY A 172 0.27 29.50 -19.57
C GLY A 172 -0.78 28.40 -19.77
N ASN A 173 -0.81 27.91 -21.01
CA ASN A 173 -1.65 26.77 -21.41
C ASN A 173 -1.12 25.45 -20.89
N PHE A 174 0.19 25.31 -20.82
CA PHE A 174 0.83 24.12 -20.25
C PHE A 174 0.49 23.97 -18.77
N LYS A 175 0.22 22.73 -18.34
CA LYS A 175 -0.23 22.43 -16.98
C LYS A 175 0.74 21.46 -16.29
N LEU A 176 1.20 21.82 -15.11
CA LEU A 176 2.01 20.91 -14.29
C LEU A 176 1.26 19.62 -13.98
N ALA A 177 1.81 18.48 -14.38
CA ALA A 177 1.27 17.16 -14.11
C ALA A 177 1.88 16.56 -12.84
N SER A 178 3.19 16.41 -12.82
CA SER A 178 3.91 15.88 -11.66
C SER A 178 5.32 16.44 -11.51
N ILE A 179 5.93 16.18 -10.36
CA ILE A 179 7.31 16.59 -10.06
C ILE A 179 8.08 15.36 -9.57
N TYR A 180 9.32 15.24 -10.04
CA TYR A 180 10.34 14.34 -9.53
C TYR A 180 11.45 15.17 -8.87
N ILE A 181 11.84 14.81 -7.66
CA ILE A 181 12.92 15.48 -6.93
C ILE A 181 14.05 14.49 -6.72
N ALA A 182 15.24 14.80 -7.23
CA ALA A 182 16.44 13.98 -7.19
C ALA A 182 16.18 12.50 -7.59
N PRO A 183 15.55 12.23 -8.77
CA PRO A 183 15.04 10.89 -9.10
C PRO A 183 16.12 9.82 -9.18
N PHE A 184 17.34 10.18 -9.60
CA PHE A 184 18.46 9.24 -9.69
C PHE A 184 19.41 9.29 -8.49
N LEU A 185 18.99 9.83 -7.35
CA LEU A 185 19.80 9.80 -6.13
C LEU A 185 20.05 8.34 -5.70
N GLY A 186 21.32 7.93 -5.70
CA GLY A 186 21.71 6.55 -5.41
C GLY A 186 21.47 5.56 -6.56
N ALA A 187 21.31 6.02 -7.79
CA ALA A 187 21.14 5.15 -8.95
C ALA A 187 22.39 4.28 -9.20
N VAL A 188 22.17 3.04 -9.64
CA VAL A 188 23.22 2.07 -9.93
C VAL A 188 23.16 1.62 -11.37
N ARG A 189 24.25 1.79 -12.10
CA ARG A 189 24.37 1.31 -13.48
C ARG A 189 24.52 -0.21 -13.50
N GLU A 190 23.54 -0.91 -14.08
CA GLU A 190 23.54 -2.37 -14.19
C GLU A 190 23.88 -3.03 -12.83
N ASN A 191 24.92 -3.88 -12.79
CA ASN A 191 25.41 -4.55 -11.57
C ASN A 191 26.77 -4.00 -11.08
N LYS A 192 27.08 -2.73 -11.36
CA LYS A 192 28.37 -2.12 -10.93
C LYS A 192 28.54 -2.07 -9.41
N LYS A 193 27.43 -2.09 -8.68
CA LYS A 193 27.42 -2.21 -7.21
C LYS A 193 26.57 -3.40 -6.83
N SER A 194 26.92 -4.10 -5.77
CA SER A 194 26.04 -5.08 -5.14
C SER A 194 24.92 -4.37 -4.37
N GLY A 195 23.73 -4.97 -4.31
CA GLY A 195 22.60 -4.39 -3.57
C GLY A 195 21.28 -4.50 -4.30
N TYR A 196 20.34 -3.65 -3.89
CA TYR A 196 18.96 -3.69 -4.40
C TYR A 196 18.21 -2.38 -4.13
N ILE A 197 17.09 -2.22 -4.83
CA ILE A 197 16.03 -1.29 -4.46
C ILE A 197 15.03 -2.03 -3.60
N PHE A 198 14.64 -1.46 -2.47
CA PHE A 198 13.49 -1.89 -1.65
C PHE A 198 12.27 -1.04 -2.02
N ILE A 199 11.13 -1.71 -2.27
CA ILE A 199 9.81 -1.09 -2.48
C ILE A 199 8.79 -1.73 -1.52
N PRO A 200 7.82 -0.95 -0.98
CA PRO A 200 6.85 -1.45 0.00
C PRO A 200 5.64 -2.13 -0.68
N ASP A 201 5.88 -2.95 -1.70
CA ASP A 201 4.83 -3.70 -2.38
C ASP A 201 4.40 -4.90 -1.54
N GLY A 202 3.17 -4.89 -1.08
CA GLY A 202 2.66 -5.89 -0.13
C GLY A 202 3.46 -5.89 1.19
N PRO A 203 4.09 -7.03 1.58
CA PRO A 203 4.94 -7.10 2.75
C PRO A 203 6.27 -6.37 2.54
N GLY A 204 6.68 -6.21 1.31
CA GLY A 204 7.91 -5.61 0.81
C GLY A 204 8.52 -6.44 -0.31
N ALA A 205 9.12 -5.79 -1.28
CA ALA A 205 9.82 -6.43 -2.40
C ALA A 205 11.22 -5.84 -2.62
N LEU A 206 12.11 -6.64 -3.18
CA LEU A 206 13.43 -6.23 -3.59
C LEU A 206 13.55 -6.29 -5.11
N ILE A 207 14.31 -5.35 -5.69
CA ILE A 207 14.76 -5.33 -7.07
C ILE A 207 16.27 -5.35 -7.04
N ARG A 208 16.89 -6.54 -7.20
CA ARG A 208 18.34 -6.69 -7.14
C ARG A 208 19.02 -6.12 -8.36
N PHE A 209 20.20 -5.53 -8.16
CA PHE A 209 21.02 -5.07 -9.26
C PHE A 209 21.62 -6.26 -9.99
N SER A 210 21.35 -6.37 -11.28
CA SER A 210 21.86 -7.44 -12.15
C SER A 210 22.31 -6.89 -13.50
N LYS A 211 23.12 -7.65 -14.21
CA LYS A 211 23.55 -7.32 -15.57
C LYS A 211 22.44 -7.62 -16.63
N SER A 212 21.43 -8.38 -16.26
CA SER A 212 20.37 -8.80 -17.17
C SER A 212 19.46 -7.64 -17.55
N SER A 213 19.31 -7.40 -18.84
CA SER A 213 18.43 -6.40 -19.46
C SER A 213 17.09 -6.97 -19.89
N LEU A 214 16.64 -8.09 -19.31
CA LEU A 214 15.37 -8.73 -19.64
C LEU A 214 14.13 -7.99 -19.08
N ASN A 215 14.35 -6.93 -18.33
CA ASN A 215 13.27 -6.13 -17.78
C ASN A 215 12.61 -5.28 -18.87
N SER A 216 11.31 -5.46 -19.06
CA SER A 216 10.50 -4.73 -20.04
C SER A 216 9.51 -3.75 -19.40
N SER A 217 9.45 -3.70 -18.07
CA SER A 217 8.49 -2.88 -17.32
C SER A 217 9.11 -2.32 -16.04
N MET A 218 8.47 -1.28 -15.53
CA MET A 218 8.84 -0.58 -14.29
C MET A 218 7.79 -0.80 -13.22
N PHE A 219 8.15 -0.47 -11.99
CA PHE A 219 7.21 -0.31 -10.89
C PHE A 219 6.73 1.15 -10.81
N GLU A 220 5.43 1.38 -10.88
CA GLU A 220 4.78 2.63 -10.49
C GLU A 220 3.47 2.31 -9.79
N LYS A 221 3.39 2.60 -8.50
CA LYS A 221 2.16 2.44 -7.73
C LYS A 221 1.85 3.67 -6.87
N ARG A 222 0.57 4.02 -6.84
CA ARG A 222 0.05 5.07 -5.96
C ARG A 222 0.18 4.68 -4.51
N ILE A 223 0.69 5.59 -3.70
CA ILE A 223 0.66 5.45 -2.24
C ILE A 223 -0.80 5.55 -1.78
N TYR A 224 -1.20 4.65 -0.89
CA TYR A 224 -2.58 4.46 -0.41
C TYR A 224 -3.57 4.03 -1.50
N GLY A 225 -3.08 3.37 -2.56
CA GLY A 225 -3.90 2.82 -3.63
C GLY A 225 -4.46 3.86 -4.61
N LYS A 226 -5.31 3.39 -5.53
CA LYS A 226 -5.94 4.22 -6.54
C LYS A 226 -6.83 5.31 -5.94
N ASP A 227 -6.95 6.43 -6.63
CA ASP A 227 -7.96 7.45 -6.33
C ASP A 227 -9.24 7.17 -7.11
N TYR A 228 -10.17 6.47 -6.50
CA TYR A 228 -11.43 6.07 -7.15
C TYR A 228 -12.30 7.24 -7.59
N SER A 229 -12.04 8.46 -7.11
CA SER A 229 -12.73 9.68 -7.55
C SER A 229 -12.17 10.27 -8.85
N ILE A 230 -11.00 9.79 -9.32
CA ILE A 230 -10.35 10.32 -10.53
C ILE A 230 -9.94 9.19 -11.47
N ASP A 231 -9.36 8.10 -10.95
CA ASP A 231 -8.84 7.00 -11.76
C ASP A 231 -9.95 6.26 -12.52
N ASN A 232 -9.67 5.88 -13.77
CA ASN A 232 -10.62 5.10 -14.55
C ASN A 232 -10.73 3.66 -14.01
N LEU A 233 -11.85 3.36 -13.38
CA LEU A 233 -12.12 2.03 -12.84
C LEU A 233 -12.54 1.01 -13.93
N ARG A 234 -12.98 1.49 -15.10
CA ARG A 234 -13.44 0.60 -16.19
C ARG A 234 -12.28 -0.13 -16.87
N GLU A 235 -11.11 0.50 -17.02
CA GLU A 235 -9.93 -0.18 -17.58
C GLU A 235 -9.55 -1.42 -16.80
N VAL A 236 -9.71 -1.40 -15.47
CA VAL A 236 -9.45 -2.57 -14.63
C VAL A 236 -10.52 -3.64 -14.79
N SER A 237 -11.79 -3.24 -14.97
CA SER A 237 -12.89 -4.18 -15.18
C SER A 237 -12.82 -4.84 -16.56
N ASP A 238 -12.38 -4.12 -17.59
CA ASP A 238 -12.28 -4.64 -18.95
C ASP A 238 -11.12 -5.65 -19.08
N LEU A 239 -10.00 -5.40 -18.44
CA LEU A 239 -8.90 -6.37 -18.33
C LEU A 239 -9.33 -7.63 -17.56
N LYS A 240 -10.09 -7.48 -16.49
CA LYS A 240 -10.67 -8.60 -15.75
C LYS A 240 -11.76 -9.33 -16.54
N ALA A 241 -12.57 -8.62 -17.31
CA ALA A 241 -13.63 -9.21 -18.14
C ALA A 241 -13.08 -10.03 -19.32
N SER A 242 -11.90 -9.70 -19.84
CA SER A 242 -11.24 -10.46 -20.90
C SER A 242 -10.62 -11.79 -20.43
N ARG A 243 -10.51 -12.02 -19.11
CA ARG A 243 -9.93 -13.23 -18.51
C ARG A 243 -10.83 -13.78 -17.40
N PRO A 244 -12.02 -14.32 -17.73
CA PRO A 244 -13.02 -14.71 -16.73
C PRO A 244 -12.58 -15.86 -15.80
N ASN A 245 -11.55 -16.61 -16.15
CA ASN A 245 -11.02 -17.74 -15.36
C ASN A 245 -9.75 -17.38 -14.55
N ASP A 246 -9.20 -16.21 -14.74
CA ASP A 246 -8.08 -15.76 -13.92
C ASP A 246 -8.63 -15.23 -12.59
N PHE A 247 -8.44 -16.01 -11.54
CA PHE A 247 -8.49 -15.52 -10.15
C PHE A 247 -7.30 -14.57 -9.95
N LEU A 248 -7.36 -13.40 -10.59
CA LEU A 248 -6.36 -12.36 -10.38
C LEU A 248 -6.48 -11.95 -8.92
N ARG A 249 -5.48 -12.33 -8.12
CA ARG A 249 -5.29 -11.75 -6.80
C ARG A 249 -5.26 -10.24 -6.98
N GLU A 250 -6.05 -9.53 -6.21
CA GLU A 250 -5.96 -8.07 -6.15
C GLU A 250 -4.52 -7.72 -5.71
N GLU A 251 -3.83 -6.92 -6.52
CA GLU A 251 -2.47 -6.50 -6.17
C GLU A 251 -2.49 -5.74 -4.84
N PRO A 252 -1.52 -6.01 -3.95
CA PRO A 252 -1.46 -5.29 -2.69
C PRO A 252 -1.27 -3.79 -2.91
N SER A 253 -1.94 -3.00 -2.08
CA SER A 253 -1.78 -1.55 -2.05
C SER A 253 -0.46 -1.17 -1.39
N ILE A 254 0.01 0.06 -1.66
CA ILE A 254 1.13 0.65 -0.94
C ILE A 254 0.60 1.28 0.35
N TYR A 255 0.93 0.69 1.49
CA TYR A 255 0.40 1.09 2.81
C TYR A 255 1.19 2.22 3.47
N MET A 256 2.42 2.46 3.03
CA MET A 256 3.36 3.40 3.64
C MET A 256 4.21 4.12 2.59
N PRO A 257 4.53 5.40 2.80
CA PRO A 257 5.18 6.25 1.80
C PRO A 257 6.71 6.19 1.91
N VAL A 258 7.30 5.01 1.68
CA VAL A 258 8.75 4.79 1.83
C VAL A 258 9.34 3.98 0.68
N PHE A 259 10.62 4.16 0.41
CA PHE A 259 11.43 3.26 -0.41
C PHE A 259 12.88 3.24 0.11
N GLY A 260 13.70 2.32 -0.38
CA GLY A 260 15.12 2.27 -0.04
C GLY A 260 16.01 1.85 -1.20
N ILE A 261 17.28 2.25 -1.17
CA ILE A 261 18.32 1.78 -2.09
C ILE A 261 19.51 1.37 -1.26
N VAL A 262 19.99 0.14 -1.45
CA VAL A 262 21.12 -0.44 -0.72
C VAL A 262 22.32 -0.59 -1.64
N HIS A 263 23.45 0.00 -1.26
CA HIS A 263 24.75 -0.17 -1.90
C HIS A 263 25.64 -1.04 -1.00
N GLY A 264 25.61 -2.35 -1.22
CA GLY A 264 26.21 -3.35 -0.34
C GLY A 264 25.39 -3.57 0.93
N VAL A 265 24.94 -4.80 1.14
CA VAL A 265 24.18 -5.16 2.35
C VAL A 265 25.05 -4.92 3.59
N ASN A 266 24.49 -4.25 4.59
CA ASN A 266 25.17 -3.82 5.81
C ASN A 266 26.38 -2.86 5.57
N GLN A 267 26.37 -2.14 4.45
CA GLN A 267 27.40 -1.13 4.16
C GLN A 267 26.76 0.26 4.13
N ASN A 268 26.06 0.60 3.04
CA ASN A 268 25.47 1.91 2.84
C ASN A 268 24.07 1.79 2.25
N ALA A 269 23.15 2.64 2.70
CA ALA A 269 21.80 2.70 2.14
C ALA A 269 21.22 4.10 2.24
N ILE A 270 20.27 4.42 1.35
CA ILE A 270 19.36 5.54 1.52
C ILE A 270 17.95 5.01 1.80
N PHE A 271 17.24 5.73 2.64
CA PHE A 271 15.85 5.45 2.99
C PHE A 271 15.01 6.71 2.81
N GLY A 272 14.13 6.70 1.80
CA GLY A 272 13.22 7.80 1.49
C GLY A 272 11.89 7.67 2.21
N ARG A 273 11.37 8.78 2.79
CA ARG A 273 10.05 8.87 3.45
C ARG A 273 9.36 10.17 3.10
N ILE A 274 8.12 10.12 2.64
CA ILE A 274 7.28 11.31 2.48
C ILE A 274 6.71 11.70 3.84
N ILE A 275 6.79 12.99 4.14
CA ILE A 275 6.24 13.61 5.36
C ILE A 275 4.90 14.30 5.05
N SER A 276 4.79 14.93 3.87
CA SER A 276 3.56 15.59 3.40
C SER A 276 3.36 15.33 1.92
N GLY A 277 2.11 15.13 1.48
CA GLY A 277 1.74 14.92 0.08
C GLY A 277 1.69 13.46 -0.37
N ALA A 278 1.81 12.48 0.54
CA ALA A 278 1.82 11.06 0.22
C ALA A 278 0.55 10.59 -0.52
N GLU A 279 -0.61 11.15 -0.20
CA GLU A 279 -1.90 10.84 -0.82
C GLU A 279 -1.97 11.17 -2.32
N TYR A 280 -1.13 12.08 -2.79
CA TYR A 280 -1.01 12.46 -4.19
C TYR A 280 0.32 12.02 -4.81
N SER A 281 0.94 10.98 -4.26
CA SER A 281 2.25 10.53 -4.73
C SER A 281 2.22 9.07 -5.17
N SER A 282 3.16 8.73 -6.06
CA SER A 282 3.49 7.35 -6.43
C SER A 282 4.94 7.05 -6.04
N ILE A 283 5.22 5.78 -5.80
CA ILE A 283 6.59 5.25 -5.80
C ILE A 283 6.87 4.75 -7.20
N VAL A 284 8.00 5.16 -7.77
CA VAL A 284 8.51 4.67 -9.04
C VAL A 284 9.84 3.96 -8.80
N ALA A 285 10.03 2.80 -9.42
CA ALA A 285 11.31 2.10 -9.42
C ALA A 285 11.54 1.47 -10.80
N TYR A 286 12.67 1.83 -11.38
CA TYR A 286 13.04 1.41 -12.72
C TYR A 286 14.22 0.43 -12.65
N PRO A 287 14.03 -0.81 -13.13
CA PRO A 287 15.16 -1.69 -13.40
C PRO A 287 16.01 -1.17 -14.54
N SER A 288 17.30 -1.50 -14.50
CA SER A 288 18.21 -1.22 -15.62
C SER A 288 17.70 -1.86 -16.92
N GLY A 289 17.82 -1.14 -18.03
CA GLY A 289 17.43 -1.59 -19.37
C GLY A 289 16.03 -1.18 -19.82
N VAL A 290 15.15 -0.70 -18.93
CA VAL A 290 13.78 -0.26 -19.31
C VAL A 290 13.83 1.07 -20.06
N ILE A 291 14.38 2.11 -19.45
CA ILE A 291 14.51 3.45 -20.06
C ILE A 291 15.94 4.00 -20.00
N SER A 292 16.77 3.42 -19.16
CA SER A 292 18.15 3.81 -18.93
C SER A 292 18.96 2.60 -18.49
N PRO A 293 20.30 2.64 -18.55
CA PRO A 293 21.14 1.57 -18.03
C PRO A 293 21.26 1.59 -16.49
N PHE A 294 20.38 2.30 -15.78
CA PHE A 294 20.43 2.44 -14.34
C PHE A 294 19.22 1.82 -13.65
N TYR A 295 19.47 1.22 -12.48
CA TYR A 295 18.48 0.98 -11.45
C TYR A 295 18.32 2.27 -10.66
N TRP A 296 17.08 2.74 -10.49
CA TRP A 296 16.78 3.92 -9.70
C TRP A 296 15.36 3.87 -9.14
N ALA A 297 15.13 4.54 -8.03
CA ALA A 297 13.80 4.69 -7.43
C ALA A 297 13.61 6.10 -6.89
N SER A 298 12.36 6.57 -6.91
CA SER A 298 12.00 7.90 -6.45
C SER A 298 10.53 7.98 -6.11
N PHE A 299 10.13 9.13 -5.53
CA PHE A 299 8.74 9.54 -5.48
C PHE A 299 8.38 10.39 -6.70
N LYS A 300 7.14 10.21 -7.18
CA LYS A 300 6.48 11.06 -8.18
C LYS A 300 5.34 11.79 -7.48
N PHE A 301 5.41 13.11 -7.41
CA PHE A 301 4.41 13.97 -6.76
C PHE A 301 3.44 14.51 -7.80
N ILE A 302 2.14 14.16 -7.69
CA ILE A 302 1.14 14.32 -8.74
C ILE A 302 0.25 15.50 -8.44
N TYR A 303 0.44 16.58 -9.17
CA TYR A 303 -0.39 17.79 -9.10
C TYR A 303 -1.63 17.71 -9.98
N ARG A 304 -1.56 17.02 -11.12
CA ARG A 304 -2.70 16.70 -11.99
C ARG A 304 -2.52 15.33 -12.62
N GLN A 305 -3.63 14.66 -12.83
CA GLN A 305 -3.70 13.45 -13.64
C GLN A 305 -4.81 13.58 -14.68
N LYS A 306 -4.79 12.70 -15.67
CA LYS A 306 -5.91 12.57 -16.63
C LYS A 306 -7.03 11.75 -16.00
N TYR A 307 -8.24 12.09 -16.37
CA TYR A 307 -9.42 11.31 -16.03
C TYR A 307 -10.30 11.12 -17.28
N LEU A 308 -11.13 10.07 -17.25
CA LEU A 308 -12.07 9.80 -18.33
C LEU A 308 -13.27 10.75 -18.20
N GLN A 309 -13.43 11.64 -19.18
CA GLN A 309 -14.65 12.43 -19.34
C GLN A 309 -15.58 11.69 -20.30
N PRO A 310 -16.71 11.11 -19.84
CA PRO A 310 -17.65 10.42 -20.71
C PRO A 310 -18.26 11.37 -21.73
N THR A 311 -18.28 10.94 -23.00
CA THR A 311 -18.93 11.67 -24.12
C THR A 311 -20.14 10.92 -24.64
N THR A 312 -20.33 9.68 -24.21
CA THR A 312 -21.46 8.82 -24.60
C THR A 312 -22.18 8.25 -23.38
N ARG A 313 -23.44 7.85 -23.55
CA ARG A 313 -24.23 7.18 -22.50
C ARG A 313 -23.66 5.81 -22.11
N SER A 314 -22.93 5.15 -22.99
CA SER A 314 -22.23 3.90 -22.73
C SER A 314 -20.98 4.12 -21.85
N GLY A 315 -20.59 5.40 -21.63
CA GLY A 315 -19.46 5.79 -20.81
C GLY A 315 -18.12 5.77 -21.53
N ASN A 316 -18.11 5.65 -22.86
CA ASN A 316 -16.93 5.95 -23.66
C ASN A 316 -16.69 7.46 -23.65
N GLY A 317 -15.43 7.85 -23.67
CA GLY A 317 -15.08 9.27 -23.54
C GLY A 317 -13.64 9.54 -23.93
N ILE A 318 -13.18 10.73 -23.58
CA ILE A 318 -11.82 11.21 -23.83
C ILE A 318 -11.05 11.37 -22.51
N GLN A 319 -9.75 11.18 -22.56
CA GLN A 319 -8.86 11.44 -21.43
C GLN A 319 -8.52 12.92 -21.39
N VAL A 320 -8.90 13.61 -20.32
CA VAL A 320 -8.65 15.04 -20.12
C VAL A 320 -7.89 15.27 -18.80
N PRO A 321 -6.99 16.26 -18.74
CA PRO A 321 -6.33 16.63 -17.49
C PRO A 321 -7.30 17.29 -16.51
N GLN A 322 -7.07 17.11 -15.20
CA GLN A 322 -7.76 17.88 -14.17
C GLN A 322 -7.58 19.38 -14.41
N LYS A 323 -8.66 20.16 -14.28
CA LYS A 323 -8.60 21.64 -14.35
C LYS A 323 -7.79 22.22 -13.19
N LEU A 324 -8.11 21.80 -11.98
CA LEU A 324 -7.45 22.27 -10.76
C LEU A 324 -6.30 21.34 -10.38
N LYS A 325 -5.19 21.90 -9.94
CA LYS A 325 -4.08 21.11 -9.37
C LYS A 325 -4.42 20.67 -7.95
N ASN A 326 -3.99 19.47 -7.58
CA ASN A 326 -4.08 18.94 -6.23
C ASN A 326 -3.34 19.88 -5.28
N LYS A 327 -3.97 20.25 -4.16
CA LYS A 327 -3.34 21.07 -3.12
C LYS A 327 -2.45 20.18 -2.26
N LEU A 328 -1.16 20.20 -2.55
CA LEU A 328 -0.17 19.47 -1.77
C LEU A 328 1.12 20.26 -1.60
N ASP A 329 1.57 20.36 -0.36
CA ASP A 329 2.95 20.70 -0.05
C ASP A 329 3.77 19.42 -0.12
N VAL A 330 4.78 19.40 -0.96
CA VAL A 330 5.71 18.28 -1.01
C VAL A 330 6.74 18.44 0.07
N ARG A 331 6.82 17.47 0.97
CA ARG A 331 7.91 17.39 1.96
C ARG A 331 8.32 15.93 2.10
N TYR A 332 9.58 15.63 1.77
CA TYR A 332 10.10 14.28 2.00
C TYR A 332 11.55 14.31 2.46
N ARG A 333 11.95 13.26 3.17
CA ARG A 333 13.27 13.08 3.76
C ARG A 333 13.98 11.89 3.15
N VAL A 334 15.29 12.05 2.98
CA VAL A 334 16.19 10.95 2.65
C VAL A 334 17.19 10.79 3.78
N TYR A 335 17.13 9.64 4.44
CA TYR A 335 18.05 9.23 5.51
C TYR A 335 19.21 8.43 4.92
N PHE A 336 20.39 8.59 5.51
CA PHE A 336 21.62 7.93 5.07
C PHE A 336 22.05 6.91 6.12
N LEU A 337 21.83 5.63 5.82
CA LEU A 337 21.99 4.53 6.77
C LEU A 337 23.32 3.79 6.50
N THR A 338 23.97 3.32 7.56
CA THR A 338 25.24 2.61 7.52
C THR A 338 25.20 1.33 8.34
N GLY A 339 26.16 0.41 8.13
CA GLY A 339 26.27 -0.82 8.89
C GLY A 339 24.98 -1.65 8.89
N GLU A 340 24.58 -2.20 10.00
CA GLU A 340 23.39 -3.07 10.12
C GLU A 340 22.07 -2.39 9.68
N GLN A 341 22.02 -1.06 9.69
CA GLN A 341 20.86 -0.32 9.20
C GLN A 341 20.75 -0.34 7.67
N ALA A 342 21.84 -0.59 6.96
CA ALA A 342 21.90 -0.61 5.50
C ALA A 342 21.41 -1.96 4.93
N SER A 343 20.21 -2.37 5.31
CA SER A 343 19.50 -3.55 4.82
C SER A 343 17.99 -3.33 4.96
N TYR A 344 17.15 -4.12 4.29
CA TYR A 344 15.70 -3.99 4.45
C TYR A 344 15.25 -4.24 5.90
N VAL A 345 15.93 -5.14 6.62
CA VAL A 345 15.68 -5.39 8.05
C VAL A 345 16.05 -4.18 8.89
N GLY A 346 17.23 -3.60 8.61
CA GLY A 346 17.72 -2.40 9.28
C GLY A 346 16.81 -1.20 9.01
N MET A 347 16.40 -1.00 7.75
CA MET A 347 15.44 0.05 7.36
C MET A 347 14.09 -0.11 8.08
N ALA A 348 13.56 -1.35 8.18
CA ALA A 348 12.30 -1.61 8.88
C ALA A 348 12.40 -1.27 10.38
N LYS A 349 13.50 -1.65 11.03
CA LYS A 349 13.76 -1.30 12.43
C LYS A 349 13.97 0.21 12.61
N PHE A 350 14.69 0.84 11.70
CA PHE A 350 14.91 2.30 11.68
C PHE A 350 13.59 3.05 11.56
N TYR A 351 12.76 2.69 10.59
CA TYR A 351 11.44 3.31 10.38
C TYR A 351 10.51 3.09 11.58
N ARG A 352 10.49 1.89 12.14
CA ARG A 352 9.77 1.60 13.39
C ARG A 352 10.17 2.54 14.52
N ASN A 353 11.47 2.77 14.69
CA ASN A 353 11.97 3.69 15.74
C ASN A 353 11.50 5.13 15.51
N ILE A 354 11.43 5.58 14.26
CA ILE A 354 10.83 6.88 13.93
C ILE A 354 9.35 6.90 14.34
N LEU A 355 8.56 5.90 13.96
CA LEU A 355 7.13 5.83 14.27
C LEU A 355 6.86 5.72 15.79
N VAL A 356 7.76 5.09 16.55
CA VAL A 356 7.70 5.06 18.01
C VAL A 356 7.97 6.43 18.59
N LYS A 357 9.00 7.15 18.11
CA LYS A 357 9.31 8.53 18.54
C LYS A 357 8.17 9.50 18.22
N GLU A 358 7.49 9.30 17.09
CA GLU A 358 6.31 10.08 16.68
C GLU A 358 5.03 9.69 17.44
N GLY A 359 5.06 8.66 18.30
CA GLY A 359 3.90 8.17 19.04
C GLY A 359 2.84 7.48 18.16
N VAL A 360 3.24 7.01 16.99
CA VAL A 360 2.37 6.23 16.08
C VAL A 360 2.31 4.77 16.52
N LEU A 361 3.45 4.20 16.89
CA LEU A 361 3.56 2.83 17.38
C LEU A 361 3.87 2.80 18.87
N VAL A 362 3.06 2.05 19.63
CA VAL A 362 3.26 1.82 21.07
C VAL A 362 3.51 0.34 21.29
N LYS A 363 4.61 0.01 21.97
CA LYS A 363 5.00 -1.38 22.23
C LYS A 363 3.95 -2.08 23.08
N LYS A 364 3.48 -3.24 22.60
CA LYS A 364 2.53 -4.07 23.34
C LYS A 364 3.26 -5.00 24.32
N PRO A 365 2.62 -5.35 25.47
CA PRO A 365 3.14 -6.40 26.34
C PRO A 365 3.25 -7.73 25.58
N LYS A 366 4.29 -8.51 25.87
CA LYS A 366 4.42 -9.86 25.31
C LYS A 366 3.32 -10.75 25.92
N SER A 367 2.56 -11.43 25.07
CA SER A 367 1.65 -12.50 25.48
C SER A 367 2.35 -13.85 25.32
N GLY A 368 2.17 -14.75 26.27
CA GLY A 368 2.67 -16.13 26.18
C GLY A 368 1.86 -16.99 25.20
N ASN A 369 0.62 -16.58 24.86
CA ASN A 369 -0.27 -17.32 23.98
C ASN A 369 -0.31 -16.71 22.59
N ILE A 370 -0.28 -17.58 21.57
CA ILE A 370 -0.47 -17.18 20.16
C ILE A 370 -1.97 -16.89 19.94
N PRO A 371 -2.33 -15.69 19.48
CA PRO A 371 -3.72 -15.39 19.19
C PRO A 371 -4.18 -16.10 17.91
N LEU A 372 -5.42 -16.61 17.93
CA LEU A 372 -6.12 -17.17 16.77
C LEU A 372 -7.22 -16.24 16.35
N SER A 373 -7.33 -15.95 15.06
CA SER A 373 -8.44 -15.19 14.46
C SER A 373 -9.48 -16.14 13.88
N LEU A 374 -10.75 -15.94 14.26
CA LEU A 374 -11.90 -16.66 13.72
C LEU A 374 -12.93 -15.65 13.20
N ASP A 375 -13.17 -15.69 11.90
CA ASP A 375 -14.15 -14.85 11.23
C ASP A 375 -15.44 -15.68 11.01
N PHE A 376 -16.56 -15.24 11.54
CA PHE A 376 -17.86 -15.91 11.40
C PHE A 376 -18.78 -15.09 10.50
N VAL A 377 -19.23 -15.69 9.41
CA VAL A 377 -20.34 -15.13 8.64
C VAL A 377 -21.63 -15.50 9.36
N VAL A 378 -22.29 -14.50 9.96
CA VAL A 378 -23.49 -14.68 10.77
C VAL A 378 -24.73 -14.83 9.91
N SER A 379 -24.94 -13.91 8.98
CA SER A 379 -26.02 -13.96 8.01
C SER A 379 -25.65 -13.27 6.69
N GLU A 380 -26.36 -13.66 5.63
CA GLU A 380 -26.12 -13.12 4.28
C GLU A 380 -27.44 -12.92 3.53
N LEU A 381 -27.39 -12.13 2.47
CA LEU A 381 -28.51 -11.90 1.58
C LEU A 381 -28.53 -12.91 0.42
N GLU A 382 -29.63 -13.65 0.28
CA GLU A 382 -29.84 -14.59 -0.80
C GLU A 382 -30.82 -14.05 -1.84
N LYS A 383 -30.53 -14.24 -3.13
CA LYS A 383 -31.48 -13.95 -4.20
C LYS A 383 -32.55 -15.04 -4.29
N LYS A 384 -33.79 -14.64 -4.28
CA LYS A 384 -34.97 -15.47 -4.53
C LYS A 384 -35.61 -15.13 -5.88
N VAL A 385 -36.59 -15.91 -6.31
CA VAL A 385 -37.34 -15.65 -7.55
C VAL A 385 -37.96 -14.24 -7.51
N LEU A 386 -38.54 -13.87 -6.36
CA LEU A 386 -39.07 -12.54 -6.08
C LEU A 386 -38.26 -11.90 -4.94
N GLY A 387 -37.35 -11.00 -5.30
CA GLY A 387 -36.62 -10.19 -4.32
C GLY A 387 -35.43 -10.89 -3.64
N PHE A 388 -35.22 -10.54 -2.38
CA PHE A 388 -34.08 -11.00 -1.57
C PHE A 388 -34.56 -11.39 -0.17
N ASN A 389 -34.01 -12.48 0.36
CA ASN A 389 -34.21 -12.89 1.74
C ASN A 389 -32.88 -12.95 2.50
N SER A 390 -32.94 -12.66 3.80
CA SER A 390 -31.82 -12.97 4.69
C SER A 390 -31.78 -14.47 4.96
N ILE A 391 -30.59 -15.07 4.85
CA ILE A 391 -30.36 -16.45 5.26
C ILE A 391 -29.47 -16.47 6.50
N LYS A 392 -29.86 -17.32 7.43
CA LYS A 392 -29.04 -17.65 8.60
C LYS A 392 -27.87 -18.51 8.15
N VAL A 393 -26.64 -18.05 8.45
CA VAL A 393 -25.39 -18.76 8.09
C VAL A 393 -24.76 -19.36 9.34
N THR A 394 -24.64 -18.57 10.42
CA THR A 394 -24.04 -19.02 11.68
C THR A 394 -24.79 -18.41 12.86
N THR A 395 -25.28 -19.24 13.77
CA THR A 395 -25.97 -18.79 14.99
C THR A 395 -25.00 -18.40 16.09
N TYR A 396 -25.41 -17.51 16.97
CA TYR A 396 -24.59 -17.16 18.15
C TYR A 396 -24.40 -18.35 19.10
N ASN A 397 -25.29 -19.33 19.10
CA ASN A 397 -25.12 -20.57 19.89
C ASN A 397 -24.00 -21.43 19.33
N TYR A 398 -23.94 -21.61 18.00
CA TYR A 398 -22.83 -22.32 17.35
C TYR A 398 -21.49 -21.63 17.61
N ILE A 399 -21.46 -20.29 17.56
CA ILE A 399 -20.23 -19.53 17.88
C ILE A 399 -19.79 -19.79 19.33
N LYS A 400 -20.72 -19.86 20.29
CA LYS A 400 -20.42 -20.23 21.70
C LYS A 400 -19.76 -21.60 21.78
N GLU A 401 -20.35 -22.60 21.09
CA GLU A 401 -19.81 -23.98 21.04
C GLU A 401 -18.41 -24.01 20.42
N CYS A 402 -18.16 -23.27 19.34
CA CYS A 402 -16.83 -23.14 18.74
C CYS A 402 -15.82 -22.55 19.72
N ILE A 403 -16.16 -21.45 20.40
CA ILE A 403 -15.27 -20.83 21.38
C ILE A 403 -14.94 -21.82 22.53
N ASP A 404 -15.97 -22.49 23.11
CA ASP A 404 -15.78 -23.46 24.17
C ASP A 404 -14.92 -24.65 23.69
N TYR A 405 -15.09 -25.10 22.43
CA TYR A 405 -14.27 -26.14 21.81
C TYR A 405 -12.78 -25.73 21.68
N PHE A 406 -12.48 -24.54 21.14
CA PHE A 406 -11.09 -24.06 21.04
C PHE A 406 -10.44 -23.89 22.41
N LYS A 407 -11.20 -23.42 23.41
CA LYS A 407 -10.71 -23.35 24.81
C LYS A 407 -10.37 -24.74 25.36
N HIS A 408 -11.20 -25.73 25.09
CA HIS A 408 -10.93 -27.13 25.49
C HIS A 408 -9.65 -27.68 24.85
N LEU A 409 -9.33 -27.23 23.63
CA LEU A 409 -8.06 -27.56 22.95
C LEU A 409 -6.85 -26.76 23.45
N GLY A 410 -7.02 -25.90 24.46
CA GLY A 410 -5.96 -25.07 25.02
C GLY A 410 -5.70 -23.76 24.26
N VAL A 411 -6.54 -23.41 23.27
CA VAL A 411 -6.45 -22.13 22.54
C VAL A 411 -7.23 -21.08 23.33
N ASN A 412 -6.52 -20.32 24.16
CA ASN A 412 -7.16 -19.38 25.09
C ASN A 412 -7.25 -17.95 24.54
N LYS A 413 -6.41 -17.57 23.58
CA LYS A 413 -6.40 -16.21 23.02
C LYS A 413 -7.08 -16.18 21.64
N LEU A 414 -8.31 -15.61 21.57
CA LEU A 414 -9.14 -15.62 20.37
C LEU A 414 -9.56 -14.19 19.98
N ASN A 415 -9.47 -13.87 18.69
CA ASN A 415 -10.10 -12.70 18.10
C ASN A 415 -11.26 -13.18 17.21
N ILE A 416 -12.49 -12.90 17.61
CA ILE A 416 -13.71 -13.34 16.95
C ILE A 416 -14.29 -12.18 16.15
N PHE A 417 -14.45 -12.35 14.85
CA PHE A 417 -14.99 -11.33 13.96
C PHE A 417 -16.38 -11.77 13.46
N LEU A 418 -17.40 -10.94 13.68
CA LEU A 418 -18.79 -11.24 13.32
C LEU A 418 -19.18 -10.41 12.10
N GLU A 419 -19.27 -11.05 10.92
CA GLU A 419 -19.76 -10.43 9.69
C GLU A 419 -21.26 -10.72 9.48
N GLY A 420 -22.02 -9.71 9.05
CA GLY A 420 -23.46 -9.91 8.77
C GLY A 420 -24.30 -10.09 10.01
N TRP A 421 -23.88 -9.53 11.15
CA TRP A 421 -24.66 -9.50 12.39
C TRP A 421 -25.88 -8.59 12.30
N GLN A 422 -25.90 -7.69 11.29
CA GLN A 422 -26.96 -6.72 11.04
C GLN A 422 -28.15 -7.37 10.34
N GLU A 423 -29.33 -6.77 10.53
CA GLU A 423 -30.57 -7.14 9.83
C GLU A 423 -30.33 -7.18 8.31
N ARG A 424 -30.80 -8.23 7.65
CA ARG A 424 -30.60 -8.57 6.24
C ARG A 424 -29.17 -9.01 5.87
N GLY A 425 -28.34 -9.28 6.86
CA GLY A 425 -27.03 -9.88 6.65
C GLY A 425 -25.99 -8.96 6.03
N ARG A 426 -24.86 -9.54 5.70
CA ARG A 426 -23.64 -8.87 5.28
C ARG A 426 -23.79 -7.97 4.04
N SER A 427 -24.56 -8.42 3.04
CA SER A 427 -24.71 -7.71 1.75
C SER A 427 -26.05 -7.00 1.59
N GLY A 428 -26.94 -7.06 2.60
CA GLY A 428 -28.29 -6.49 2.56
C GLY A 428 -28.60 -5.45 3.62
N ASN A 429 -27.78 -5.33 4.66
CA ASN A 429 -27.96 -4.37 5.74
C ASN A 429 -27.88 -2.93 5.22
N LYS A 430 -28.74 -2.05 5.71
CA LYS A 430 -28.58 -0.61 5.41
C LYS A 430 -27.43 -0.03 6.22
N ILE A 431 -26.43 0.55 5.56
CA ILE A 431 -25.24 1.11 6.24
C ILE A 431 -25.59 2.26 7.19
N SER A 432 -26.67 2.99 6.92
CA SER A 432 -27.20 4.07 7.78
C SER A 432 -27.97 3.55 9.01
N LYS A 433 -28.20 2.22 9.14
CA LYS A 433 -28.97 1.65 10.26
C LYS A 433 -28.08 0.84 11.19
N PHE A 434 -28.49 0.80 12.45
CA PHE A 434 -27.93 -0.08 13.47
C PHE A 434 -29.02 -1.01 13.95
N SER A 435 -29.10 -2.20 13.38
CA SER A 435 -30.15 -3.21 13.63
C SER A 435 -29.52 -4.60 13.66
N PHE A 436 -30.23 -5.56 14.27
CA PHE A 436 -29.68 -6.90 14.52
C PHE A 436 -30.48 -7.94 13.72
N GLU A 437 -29.80 -8.95 13.17
CA GLU A 437 -30.43 -10.07 12.47
C GLU A 437 -31.11 -11.00 13.48
N LYS A 438 -32.45 -11.07 13.41
CA LYS A 438 -33.27 -11.81 14.37
C LYS A 438 -33.11 -13.32 14.22
N SER A 439 -32.91 -13.83 13.00
CA SER A 439 -32.87 -15.27 12.69
C SER A 439 -31.68 -16.00 13.34
N VAL A 440 -30.65 -15.30 13.77
CA VAL A 440 -29.43 -15.86 14.39
C VAL A 440 -29.37 -15.66 15.90
N GLY A 441 -30.38 -15.04 16.50
CA GLY A 441 -30.48 -14.77 17.94
C GLY A 441 -30.69 -13.30 18.29
N GLY A 442 -30.70 -12.39 17.31
CA GLY A 442 -30.98 -10.97 17.50
C GLY A 442 -30.05 -10.25 18.46
N LYS A 443 -30.51 -9.12 18.99
CA LYS A 443 -29.78 -8.31 19.97
C LYS A 443 -29.39 -9.08 21.22
N ASP A 444 -30.34 -9.81 21.79
CA ASP A 444 -30.14 -10.50 23.08
C ASP A 444 -29.14 -11.66 22.94
N GLY A 445 -29.18 -12.39 21.81
CA GLY A 445 -28.22 -13.44 21.49
C GLY A 445 -26.79 -12.91 21.36
N LEU A 446 -26.64 -11.79 20.66
CA LEU A 446 -25.33 -11.12 20.53
C LEU A 446 -24.80 -10.63 21.88
N LEU A 447 -25.62 -9.93 22.65
CA LEU A 447 -25.19 -9.41 23.95
C LEU A 447 -24.91 -10.54 24.96
N SER A 448 -25.63 -11.66 24.90
CA SER A 448 -25.34 -12.85 25.69
C SER A 448 -24.00 -13.47 25.31
N LEU A 449 -23.68 -13.59 24.00
CA LEU A 449 -22.39 -14.05 23.50
C LEU A 449 -21.28 -13.11 23.98
N TYR A 450 -21.46 -11.82 23.79
CA TYR A 450 -20.49 -10.79 24.16
C TYR A 450 -20.19 -10.80 25.67
N LYS A 451 -21.24 -10.80 26.49
CA LYS A 451 -21.14 -10.83 27.96
C LYS A 451 -20.45 -12.10 28.49
N LYS A 452 -20.69 -13.26 27.84
CA LYS A 452 -20.11 -14.55 28.28
C LYS A 452 -18.61 -14.63 27.96
N PHE A 453 -18.15 -14.13 26.83
CA PHE A 453 -16.83 -14.46 26.31
C PHE A 453 -15.90 -13.26 26.10
N ASN A 454 -16.41 -12.03 25.93
CA ASN A 454 -15.53 -10.90 25.65
C ASN A 454 -14.78 -10.47 26.90
N ASP A 455 -13.48 -10.72 26.93
CA ASP A 455 -12.55 -10.38 28.00
C ASP A 455 -11.20 -9.93 27.44
N ASN A 456 -10.13 -10.02 28.20
CA ASN A 456 -8.79 -9.63 27.74
C ASN A 456 -8.17 -10.61 26.74
N ASP A 457 -8.50 -11.89 26.85
CA ASP A 457 -7.96 -12.97 26.01
C ASP A 457 -8.87 -13.27 24.81
N ILE A 458 -10.18 -13.15 24.98
CA ILE A 458 -11.18 -13.35 23.91
C ILE A 458 -11.83 -12.02 23.57
N LYS A 459 -11.59 -11.52 22.36
CA LYS A 459 -12.17 -10.27 21.87
C LYS A 459 -13.17 -10.54 20.77
N ILE A 460 -14.39 -10.04 20.94
CA ILE A 460 -15.45 -10.17 19.93
C ILE A 460 -15.63 -8.83 19.23
N TYR A 461 -15.37 -8.80 17.93
CA TYR A 461 -15.47 -7.64 17.07
C TYR A 461 -16.73 -7.68 16.22
N LEU A 462 -17.47 -6.59 16.16
CA LEU A 462 -18.47 -6.39 15.11
C LEU A 462 -17.78 -5.87 13.84
N VAL A 463 -18.00 -6.57 12.72
CA VAL A 463 -17.42 -6.18 11.44
C VAL A 463 -18.37 -5.24 10.70
N GLU A 464 -17.85 -4.11 10.24
CA GLU A 464 -18.54 -3.11 9.44
C GLU A 464 -17.86 -2.87 8.10
N ASN A 465 -18.67 -2.73 7.05
CA ASN A 465 -18.22 -2.21 5.77
C ASN A 465 -19.15 -1.09 5.31
N VAL A 466 -18.66 0.14 5.40
CA VAL A 466 -19.41 1.34 4.98
C VAL A 466 -18.80 1.99 3.75
N THR A 467 -17.80 1.37 3.13
CA THR A 467 -17.01 1.96 2.04
C THR A 467 -17.36 1.39 0.69
N LYS A 468 -17.25 0.07 0.52
CA LYS A 468 -17.54 -0.64 -0.73
C LYS A 468 -18.73 -1.56 -0.50
N VAL A 469 -19.86 -1.19 -1.02
CA VAL A 469 -21.17 -1.75 -0.65
C VAL A 469 -22.00 -2.15 -1.87
N THR A 470 -22.99 -3.00 -1.67
CA THR A 470 -23.96 -3.38 -2.70
C THR A 470 -25.07 -2.34 -2.85
N GLN A 471 -25.78 -2.37 -3.97
CA GLN A 471 -26.98 -1.52 -4.17
C GLN A 471 -28.10 -1.78 -3.14
N GLN A 472 -28.07 -2.93 -2.45
CA GLN A 472 -29.05 -3.24 -1.44
C GLN A 472 -28.80 -2.50 -0.11
N GLN A 473 -27.54 -2.10 0.11
CA GLN A 473 -27.08 -1.49 1.36
C GLN A 473 -27.27 0.03 1.41
N ILE A 474 -27.40 0.69 0.26
CA ILE A 474 -27.49 2.16 0.13
C ILE A 474 -28.66 2.61 -0.74
N ASN A 475 -28.99 3.89 -0.63
CA ASN A 475 -29.69 4.62 -1.67
C ASN A 475 -28.65 5.19 -2.65
N ILE A 476 -28.50 4.56 -3.82
CA ILE A 476 -27.45 4.87 -4.79
C ILE A 476 -27.36 6.36 -5.10
N ASN A 477 -28.52 7.00 -5.36
CA ASN A 477 -28.58 8.40 -5.79
C ASN A 477 -28.20 9.41 -4.69
N LYS A 478 -28.18 8.98 -3.42
CA LYS A 478 -27.95 9.87 -2.27
C LYS A 478 -26.65 9.53 -1.52
N GLU A 479 -26.25 8.26 -1.54
CA GLU A 479 -25.23 7.75 -0.64
C GLU A 479 -24.00 7.21 -1.39
N ALA A 480 -24.10 6.96 -2.71
CA ALA A 480 -22.91 6.62 -3.51
C ALA A 480 -22.04 7.85 -3.74
N GLY A 481 -20.73 7.64 -3.76
CA GLY A 481 -19.74 8.67 -4.04
C GLY A 481 -19.74 9.08 -5.52
N THR A 482 -19.32 10.30 -5.78
CA THR A 482 -19.26 10.92 -7.10
C THR A 482 -17.81 11.23 -7.49
N ASN A 483 -17.43 10.90 -8.71
CA ASN A 483 -16.12 11.15 -9.26
C ASN A 483 -16.01 12.51 -9.97
N LEU A 484 -14.81 12.84 -10.47
CA LEU A 484 -14.54 14.11 -11.15
C LEU A 484 -15.40 14.35 -12.41
N SER A 485 -15.80 13.28 -13.11
CA SER A 485 -16.70 13.36 -14.27
C SER A 485 -18.19 13.43 -13.90
N GLN A 486 -18.52 13.63 -12.63
CA GLN A 486 -19.89 13.66 -12.08
C GLN A 486 -20.64 12.33 -12.26
N SER A 487 -19.91 11.23 -12.35
CA SER A 487 -20.46 9.88 -12.41
C SER A 487 -20.31 9.19 -11.04
N LEU A 488 -21.17 8.22 -10.76
CA LEU A 488 -21.08 7.41 -9.54
C LEU A 488 -19.80 6.57 -9.55
N ILE A 489 -19.18 6.42 -8.38
CA ILE A 489 -18.00 5.58 -8.20
C ILE A 489 -18.47 4.14 -7.93
N TYR A 490 -18.14 3.22 -8.83
CA TYR A 490 -18.46 1.80 -8.69
C TYR A 490 -17.46 0.90 -9.39
N GLU A 491 -17.43 -0.37 -8.99
CA GLU A 491 -16.71 -1.45 -9.64
C GLU A 491 -17.68 -2.57 -10.01
N ASP A 492 -17.57 -3.07 -11.23
CA ASP A 492 -18.30 -4.25 -11.68
C ASP A 492 -17.45 -5.52 -11.43
N LYS A 493 -18.06 -6.56 -10.88
CA LYS A 493 -17.45 -7.88 -10.77
C LYS A 493 -17.58 -8.60 -12.12
N ASN A 494 -16.61 -9.42 -12.47
CA ASN A 494 -16.55 -10.10 -13.77
C ASN A 494 -17.71 -11.07 -14.05
N ASN A 495 -18.41 -11.52 -13.05
CA ASN A 495 -19.50 -12.47 -13.23
C ASN A 495 -20.85 -11.73 -13.28
N ARG A 496 -21.32 -11.46 -14.49
CA ARG A 496 -22.62 -10.82 -14.77
C ARG A 496 -23.82 -11.65 -14.31
N ASP A 497 -23.65 -12.94 -14.07
CA ASP A 497 -24.71 -13.86 -13.63
C ASP A 497 -25.01 -13.72 -12.14
N LEU A 498 -24.19 -12.99 -11.39
CA LEU A 498 -24.43 -12.70 -9.97
C LEU A 498 -25.20 -11.39 -9.81
N TRP A 499 -26.33 -11.46 -9.12
CA TRP A 499 -27.19 -10.32 -8.77
C TRP A 499 -26.51 -9.20 -7.98
N PHE A 500 -25.27 -9.42 -7.53
CA PHE A 500 -24.42 -8.51 -6.78
C PHE A 500 -23.14 -8.18 -7.58
N PHE A 501 -23.25 -8.08 -8.90
CA PHE A 501 -22.11 -7.85 -9.79
C PHE A 501 -21.47 -6.46 -9.60
N ARG A 502 -22.25 -5.48 -9.09
CA ARG A 502 -21.79 -4.10 -8.89
C ARG A 502 -21.62 -3.77 -7.42
N SER A 503 -20.47 -3.21 -7.08
CA SER A 503 -20.18 -2.60 -5.78
C SER A 503 -19.99 -1.11 -5.94
N TYR A 504 -20.64 -0.32 -5.09
CA TYR A 504 -20.53 1.14 -5.06
C TYR A 504 -19.59 1.58 -3.96
N TYR A 505 -18.83 2.63 -4.21
CA TYR A 505 -18.13 3.37 -3.18
C TYR A 505 -19.06 4.43 -2.62
N THR A 506 -19.14 4.54 -1.31
CA THR A 506 -20.04 5.47 -0.64
C THR A 506 -19.46 6.88 -0.60
N ASN A 507 -20.32 7.88 -0.46
CA ASN A 507 -19.88 9.22 -0.09
C ASN A 507 -19.10 9.16 1.22
N ILE A 508 -17.83 9.60 1.21
CA ILE A 508 -16.89 9.42 2.34
C ILE A 508 -17.33 10.17 3.61
N LYS A 509 -18.05 11.28 3.47
CA LYS A 509 -18.58 12.03 4.59
C LYS A 509 -19.73 11.28 5.26
N LEU A 510 -20.67 10.79 4.46
CA LEU A 510 -21.82 10.01 4.98
C LEU A 510 -21.36 8.72 5.66
N SER A 511 -20.45 7.96 5.05
CA SER A 511 -19.91 6.75 5.66
C SER A 511 -19.18 7.02 6.97
N SER A 512 -18.46 8.12 7.06
CA SER A 512 -17.79 8.57 8.29
C SER A 512 -18.79 8.94 9.39
N ASP A 513 -19.88 9.60 9.03
CA ASP A 513 -20.94 9.98 9.99
C ASP A 513 -21.71 8.75 10.48
N TYR A 514 -22.06 7.81 9.59
CA TYR A 514 -22.69 6.54 9.97
C TYR A 514 -21.81 5.69 10.91
N LEU A 515 -20.50 5.65 10.66
CA LEU A 515 -19.56 4.96 11.55
C LEU A 515 -19.53 5.57 12.95
N LYS A 516 -19.52 6.90 13.08
CA LYS A 516 -19.58 7.58 14.38
C LYS A 516 -20.88 7.25 15.14
N GLU A 517 -22.03 7.30 14.45
CA GLU A 517 -23.32 6.95 15.06
C GLU A 517 -23.38 5.49 15.51
N LYS A 518 -22.88 4.56 14.68
CA LYS A 518 -22.79 3.15 15.03
C LYS A 518 -21.88 2.91 16.22
N ALA A 519 -20.73 3.56 16.26
CA ALA A 519 -19.80 3.47 17.38
C ALA A 519 -20.40 3.97 18.69
N LEU A 520 -21.18 5.06 18.66
CA LEU A 520 -21.94 5.54 19.84
C LEU A 520 -22.91 4.47 20.34
N LYS A 521 -23.74 3.91 19.44
CA LYS A 521 -24.71 2.84 19.79
C LYS A 521 -24.02 1.58 20.31
N MET A 522 -22.88 1.19 19.74
CA MET A 522 -22.06 0.08 20.25
C MET A 522 -21.60 0.37 21.69
N ASN A 523 -21.08 1.56 21.94
CA ASN A 523 -20.61 1.98 23.26
C ASN A 523 -21.74 1.99 24.31
N GLU A 524 -22.94 2.46 23.94
CA GLU A 524 -24.14 2.41 24.79
C GLU A 524 -24.54 0.98 25.18
N LEU A 525 -24.32 0.01 24.29
CA LEU A 525 -24.56 -1.41 24.53
C LEU A 525 -23.41 -2.14 25.24
N GLY A 526 -22.33 -1.43 25.59
CA GLY A 526 -21.14 -2.00 26.19
C GLY A 526 -20.24 -2.76 25.23
N ILE A 527 -20.47 -2.69 23.92
CA ILE A 527 -19.65 -3.34 22.90
C ILE A 527 -18.43 -2.47 22.59
N LYS A 528 -17.23 -3.01 22.81
CA LYS A 528 -15.97 -2.25 22.81
C LYS A 528 -15.05 -2.54 21.63
N ASN A 529 -15.41 -3.46 20.72
CA ASN A 529 -14.51 -3.85 19.63
C ASN A 529 -15.23 -3.75 18.27
N LEU A 530 -14.61 -3.01 17.35
CA LEU A 530 -15.08 -2.76 15.99
C LEU A 530 -13.99 -3.18 14.99
N ALA A 531 -14.37 -3.89 13.94
CA ALA A 531 -13.48 -4.18 12.82
C ALA A 531 -14.01 -3.56 11.52
N LEU A 532 -13.14 -2.94 10.75
CA LEU A 532 -13.51 -2.20 9.54
C LEU A 532 -12.91 -2.84 8.29
N LYS A 533 -13.77 -3.13 7.32
CA LYS A 533 -13.39 -3.52 5.97
C LYS A 533 -13.30 -2.28 5.07
N GLU A 534 -12.34 -2.27 4.14
CA GLU A 534 -12.14 -1.25 3.11
C GLU A 534 -11.85 0.17 3.64
N TYR A 535 -12.45 0.63 4.72
CA TYR A 535 -12.32 1.97 5.27
C TYR A 535 -10.88 2.32 5.69
N GLY A 536 -10.08 1.32 6.08
CA GLY A 536 -8.68 1.50 6.47
C GLY A 536 -7.70 1.61 5.30
N ILE A 537 -8.12 1.19 4.10
CA ILE A 537 -7.23 1.03 2.96
C ILE A 537 -7.65 1.83 1.72
N LYS A 538 -8.96 2.01 1.49
CA LYS A 538 -9.47 2.73 0.32
C LYS A 538 -9.52 4.23 0.60
N LEU A 539 -8.66 4.98 -0.06
CA LEU A 539 -8.60 6.44 0.06
C LEU A 539 -9.00 7.08 -1.27
N TYR A 540 -10.12 7.78 -1.28
CA TYR A 540 -10.68 8.47 -2.45
C TYR A 540 -11.40 9.75 -2.02
N GLY A 541 -11.60 10.67 -2.96
CA GLY A 541 -12.37 11.89 -2.76
C GLY A 541 -13.86 11.70 -3.00
N GLU A 542 -14.64 12.70 -2.66
CA GLU A 542 -16.02 12.95 -3.09
C GLU A 542 -16.01 14.22 -3.91
N LEU A 543 -16.33 14.13 -5.20
CA LEU A 543 -16.16 15.27 -6.12
C LEU A 543 -17.50 15.76 -6.73
N LEU A 544 -18.59 15.60 -5.96
CA LEU A 544 -19.87 16.22 -6.30
C LEU A 544 -19.73 17.75 -6.26
N ILE A 545 -20.09 18.43 -7.34
CA ILE A 545 -20.03 19.90 -7.45
C ILE A 545 -20.71 20.56 -6.26
N ASP A 546 -20.08 21.61 -5.73
CA ASP A 546 -20.46 22.40 -4.54
C ASP A 546 -20.33 21.63 -3.18
N ASN A 547 -19.87 20.38 -3.21
CA ASN A 547 -19.66 19.57 -1.99
C ASN A 547 -18.38 18.72 -2.08
N GLU A 548 -17.36 19.22 -2.77
CA GLU A 548 -16.14 18.46 -3.01
C GLU A 548 -15.34 18.23 -1.72
N ILE A 549 -14.93 16.98 -1.53
CA ILE A 549 -13.94 16.56 -0.54
C ILE A 549 -12.79 15.90 -1.30
N TYR A 550 -11.69 16.62 -1.43
CA TYR A 550 -10.50 16.10 -2.11
C TYR A 550 -9.82 15.00 -1.29
N ARG A 551 -8.99 14.19 -1.94
CA ARG A 551 -8.34 13.00 -1.35
C ARG A 551 -7.56 13.30 -0.06
N ASN A 552 -6.86 14.44 0.04
CA ASN A 552 -6.18 14.88 1.27
C ASN A 552 -7.17 15.19 2.39
N GLN A 553 -8.28 15.87 2.07
CA GLN A 553 -9.35 16.18 3.04
C GLN A 553 -10.07 14.88 3.49
N ALA A 554 -10.27 13.93 2.57
CA ALA A 554 -10.82 12.61 2.89
C ALA A 554 -9.90 11.84 3.87
N LYS A 555 -8.57 11.88 3.66
CA LYS A 555 -7.60 11.30 4.60
C LYS A 555 -7.74 11.88 6.00
N GLU A 556 -7.80 13.21 6.11
CA GLU A 556 -8.00 13.88 7.40
C GLU A 556 -9.34 13.53 8.05
N LEU A 557 -10.41 13.44 7.26
CA LEU A 557 -11.74 13.04 7.75
C LEU A 557 -11.72 11.62 8.31
N ILE A 558 -11.08 10.68 7.61
CA ILE A 558 -10.91 9.29 8.03
C ILE A 558 -10.12 9.26 9.36
N ILE A 559 -8.98 9.95 9.43
CA ILE A 559 -8.16 10.02 10.65
C ILE A 559 -8.97 10.58 11.82
N LYS A 560 -9.66 11.72 11.65
CA LYS A 560 -10.49 12.34 12.68
C LYS A 560 -11.63 11.42 13.13
N THR A 561 -12.24 10.70 12.21
CA THR A 561 -13.33 9.75 12.51
C THR A 561 -12.82 8.59 13.36
N ILE A 562 -11.74 7.96 12.96
CA ILE A 562 -11.16 6.84 13.70
C ILE A 562 -10.59 7.29 15.05
N ALA A 563 -9.91 8.42 15.11
CA ALA A 563 -9.41 9.01 16.36
C ALA A 563 -10.54 9.27 17.36
N ASN A 564 -11.72 9.68 16.91
CA ASN A 564 -12.87 9.86 17.79
C ASN A 564 -13.43 8.52 18.28
N ILE A 565 -13.61 7.56 17.40
CA ILE A 565 -14.11 6.22 17.72
C ILE A 565 -13.18 5.50 18.69
N SER A 566 -11.89 5.57 18.45
CA SER A 566 -10.86 4.87 19.24
C SER A 566 -10.72 5.34 20.70
N LYS A 567 -11.37 6.44 21.08
CA LYS A 567 -11.43 6.87 22.49
C LYS A 567 -12.18 5.88 23.38
N ASN A 568 -13.17 5.17 22.85
CA ASN A 568 -14.05 4.28 23.60
C ASN A 568 -14.16 2.87 23.02
N ILE A 569 -13.69 2.64 21.80
CA ILE A 569 -13.81 1.39 21.06
C ILE A 569 -12.45 1.01 20.48
N ASN A 570 -12.04 -0.24 20.66
CA ASN A 570 -10.87 -0.82 20.01
C ASN A 570 -11.18 -1.03 18.53
N VAL A 571 -10.37 -0.44 17.65
CA VAL A 571 -10.57 -0.55 16.20
C VAL A 571 -9.53 -1.48 15.59
N SER A 572 -9.99 -2.46 14.82
CA SER A 572 -9.17 -3.33 13.97
C SER A 572 -9.52 -3.13 12.51
N PHE A 573 -8.61 -3.45 11.61
CA PHE A 573 -8.80 -3.25 10.18
C PHE A 573 -8.48 -4.51 9.38
N PHE A 574 -9.25 -4.75 8.32
CA PHE A 574 -8.88 -5.64 7.24
C PHE A 574 -7.96 -4.87 6.29
N ASN A 575 -6.67 -4.84 6.62
CA ASN A 575 -5.62 -3.96 6.12
C ASN A 575 -5.79 -2.48 6.53
N ALA A 576 -4.68 -1.79 6.73
CA ALA A 576 -4.66 -0.38 7.13
C ALA A 576 -3.45 0.36 6.55
N ASN A 577 -3.70 1.55 6.05
CA ASN A 577 -2.65 2.50 5.70
C ASN A 577 -1.97 3.05 6.96
N ASP A 578 -0.71 3.45 6.87
CA ASP A 578 0.14 3.85 8.00
C ASP A 578 -0.41 5.02 8.83
N TYR A 579 -1.16 5.94 8.21
CA TYR A 579 -1.80 7.06 8.91
C TYR A 579 -2.88 6.63 9.92
N LEU A 580 -3.30 5.35 9.93
CA LEU A 580 -4.25 4.78 10.91
C LEU A 580 -3.58 3.91 11.97
N TRP A 581 -2.29 3.55 11.84
CA TRP A 581 -1.63 2.60 12.75
C TRP A 581 -1.66 3.05 14.21
N LYS A 582 -1.63 4.35 14.47
CA LYS A 582 -1.79 4.90 15.84
C LYS A 582 -3.06 4.43 16.54
N TYR A 583 -4.12 4.16 15.80
CA TYR A 583 -5.45 3.81 16.30
C TYR A 583 -5.79 2.33 16.09
N THR A 584 -4.85 1.56 15.53
CA THR A 584 -5.08 0.18 15.10
C THR A 584 -4.76 -0.80 16.22
N ASN A 585 -5.77 -1.60 16.62
CA ASN A 585 -5.56 -2.68 17.58
C ASN A 585 -4.94 -3.92 16.92
N SER A 586 -5.49 -4.36 15.78
CA SER A 586 -4.93 -5.45 14.97
C SER A 586 -5.23 -5.25 13.49
N ILE A 587 -4.43 -5.90 12.64
CA ILE A 587 -4.59 -5.93 11.18
C ILE A 587 -4.92 -7.37 10.77
N ILE A 588 -6.04 -7.54 10.08
CA ILE A 588 -6.51 -8.81 9.54
C ILE A 588 -6.16 -8.84 8.04
N ASN A 589 -5.83 -10.01 7.49
CA ASN A 589 -5.45 -10.21 6.10
C ASN A 589 -4.19 -9.42 5.68
N ILE A 590 -3.17 -9.36 6.56
CA ILE A 590 -1.91 -8.71 6.20
C ILE A 590 -1.32 -9.35 4.94
N PRO A 591 -0.79 -8.56 3.97
CA PRO A 591 -0.24 -9.13 2.76
C PRO A 591 0.97 -10.03 3.07
N MET A 592 0.98 -11.20 2.46
CA MET A 592 2.05 -12.21 2.57
C MET A 592 2.90 -12.30 1.30
N ASN A 593 2.41 -11.74 0.19
CA ASN A 593 3.07 -11.72 -1.10
C ASN A 593 3.07 -10.30 -1.67
N ASN A 594 4.11 -9.97 -2.44
CA ASN A 594 4.15 -8.80 -3.30
C ASN A 594 3.35 -9.04 -4.59
N SER A 595 3.39 -8.12 -5.54
CA SER A 595 2.64 -8.23 -6.81
C SER A 595 3.22 -9.28 -7.77
N GLN A 596 4.39 -9.83 -7.49
CA GLN A 596 5.07 -10.87 -8.29
C GLN A 596 5.40 -10.42 -9.72
N TYR A 597 5.78 -9.16 -9.92
CA TYR A 597 6.32 -8.71 -11.19
C TYR A 597 7.70 -9.33 -11.44
N LEU A 598 8.06 -9.55 -12.72
CA LEU A 598 9.33 -10.20 -13.09
C LEU A 598 10.58 -9.49 -12.55
N TYR A 599 10.51 -8.18 -12.36
CA TYR A 599 11.62 -7.39 -11.80
C TYR A 599 11.68 -7.44 -10.26
N GLU A 600 10.63 -7.88 -9.59
CA GLU A 600 10.62 -8.08 -8.14
C GLU A 600 11.29 -9.42 -7.82
N THR A 601 12.56 -9.34 -7.48
CA THR A 601 13.40 -10.53 -7.29
C THR A 601 13.06 -11.30 -6.01
N ASP A 602 12.50 -10.63 -4.99
CA ASP A 602 12.24 -11.21 -3.68
C ASP A 602 11.04 -10.58 -3.00
N THR A 603 10.32 -11.40 -2.25
CA THR A 603 9.34 -10.96 -1.26
C THR A 603 9.99 -10.96 0.12
N VAL A 604 9.96 -9.83 0.82
CA VAL A 604 10.59 -9.68 2.15
C VAL A 604 9.59 -9.18 3.20
N PRO A 605 9.69 -9.62 4.47
CA PRO A 605 8.73 -9.28 5.52
C PRO A 605 8.97 -7.90 6.14
N PHE A 606 9.18 -6.87 5.34
CA PHE A 606 9.45 -5.52 5.84
C PHE A 606 8.33 -4.99 6.73
N LEU A 607 7.07 -5.09 6.24
CA LEU A 607 5.89 -4.65 6.97
C LEU A 607 5.73 -5.42 8.29
N GLN A 608 5.96 -6.72 8.27
CA GLN A 608 5.85 -7.57 9.45
C GLN A 608 6.95 -7.25 10.47
N ILE A 609 8.20 -7.06 10.03
CA ILE A 609 9.29 -6.61 10.90
C ILE A 609 8.93 -5.26 11.54
N LEU A 610 8.40 -4.33 10.76
CA LEU A 610 8.00 -3.00 11.23
C LEU A 610 6.95 -3.07 12.33
N LEU A 611 5.91 -3.90 12.17
CA LEU A 611 4.75 -3.97 13.06
C LEU A 611 4.93 -4.93 14.24
N SER A 612 5.87 -5.88 14.16
CA SER A 612 6.07 -6.93 15.17
C SER A 612 6.29 -6.36 16.58
N GLY A 613 5.44 -6.76 17.53
CA GLY A 613 5.45 -6.31 18.92
C GLY A 613 4.72 -4.98 19.17
N TYR A 614 4.10 -4.39 18.14
CA TYR A 614 3.36 -3.12 18.23
C TYR A 614 1.90 -3.27 17.81
N ILE A 615 1.63 -3.90 16.68
CA ILE A 615 0.28 -4.18 16.18
C ILE A 615 0.21 -5.68 15.92
N GLU A 616 -0.82 -6.36 16.42
CA GLU A 616 -1.08 -7.76 16.08
C GLU A 616 -1.54 -7.86 14.63
N TYR A 617 -1.04 -8.85 13.88
CA TYR A 617 -1.42 -9.03 12.50
C TYR A 617 -1.65 -10.49 12.15
N PHE A 618 -2.68 -10.73 11.34
CA PHE A 618 -3.19 -12.05 10.97
C PHE A 618 -3.05 -12.26 9.47
N VAL A 619 -2.69 -13.48 9.07
CA VAL A 619 -2.61 -13.87 7.65
C VAL A 619 -3.99 -13.84 6.97
N PRO A 620 -4.07 -13.89 5.64
CA PRO A 620 -5.30 -14.25 4.93
C PRO A 620 -5.83 -15.60 5.39
N PHE A 621 -7.12 -15.86 5.15
CA PHE A 621 -7.78 -17.10 5.62
C PHE A 621 -7.02 -18.35 5.22
N MET A 622 -6.54 -19.10 6.22
CA MET A 622 -5.75 -20.33 6.03
C MET A 622 -6.56 -21.52 5.51
N ASN A 623 -7.87 -21.48 5.69
CA ASN A 623 -8.81 -22.44 5.13
C ASN A 623 -9.35 -22.03 3.75
N ASP A 624 -8.77 -21.01 3.14
CA ASP A 624 -8.88 -20.77 1.71
C ASP A 624 -8.18 -21.89 0.96
N GLY A 625 -8.86 -22.52 -0.01
CA GLY A 625 -8.33 -23.66 -0.76
C GLY A 625 -7.00 -23.41 -1.51
N PHE A 626 -6.51 -22.17 -1.52
CA PHE A 626 -5.23 -21.76 -2.08
C PHE A 626 -4.10 -21.66 -1.03
N PHE A 627 -4.37 -21.90 0.26
CA PHE A 627 -3.36 -21.82 1.31
C PHE A 627 -2.62 -23.17 1.44
N SER A 628 -1.35 -23.19 1.08
CA SER A 628 -0.50 -24.39 1.09
C SER A 628 0.26 -24.57 2.41
N LYS A 629 0.91 -25.74 2.61
CA LYS A 629 1.82 -25.95 3.74
C LYS A 629 2.99 -24.95 3.75
N LEU A 630 3.46 -24.52 2.56
CA LEU A 630 4.51 -23.52 2.45
C LEU A 630 4.03 -22.16 2.94
N ASP A 631 2.76 -21.81 2.71
CA ASP A 631 2.17 -20.57 3.22
C ASP A 631 2.08 -20.59 4.74
N VAL A 632 1.84 -21.75 5.37
CA VAL A 632 1.91 -21.90 6.84
C VAL A 632 3.31 -21.62 7.35
N LEU A 633 4.34 -22.20 6.72
CA LEU A 633 5.74 -21.96 7.11
C LEU A 633 6.12 -20.49 6.90
N LYS A 634 5.67 -19.88 5.82
CA LYS A 634 5.87 -18.46 5.56
C LYS A 634 5.17 -17.57 6.59
N ALA A 635 3.96 -17.95 7.04
CA ALA A 635 3.26 -17.24 8.11
C ALA A 635 4.07 -17.24 9.40
N ILE A 636 4.65 -18.40 9.76
CA ILE A 636 5.53 -18.54 10.93
C ILE A 636 6.80 -17.69 10.77
N ASP A 637 7.45 -17.76 9.61
CA ASP A 637 8.68 -17.00 9.30
C ASP A 637 8.42 -15.47 9.38
N PHE A 638 7.25 -15.01 8.90
CA PHE A 638 6.84 -13.61 8.96
C PHE A 638 6.26 -13.19 10.32
N GLY A 639 6.14 -14.13 11.29
CA GLY A 639 5.58 -13.86 12.61
C GLY A 639 4.11 -13.46 12.60
N ALA A 640 3.37 -13.86 11.57
CA ALA A 640 1.96 -13.56 11.41
C ALA A 640 1.07 -14.64 12.04
N TYR A 641 -0.04 -14.22 12.66
CA TYR A 641 -0.94 -15.11 13.37
C TYR A 641 -1.96 -15.80 12.45
N PRO A 642 -2.42 -17.02 12.81
CA PRO A 642 -3.40 -17.75 12.01
C PRO A 642 -4.78 -17.08 11.99
N ASN A 643 -5.47 -17.24 10.86
CA ASN A 643 -6.79 -16.68 10.62
C ASN A 643 -7.65 -17.65 9.82
N PHE A 644 -8.90 -17.89 10.24
CA PHE A 644 -9.85 -18.79 9.60
C PHE A 644 -11.22 -18.16 9.45
N ILE A 645 -11.93 -18.51 8.38
CA ILE A 645 -13.33 -18.15 8.19
C ILE A 645 -14.22 -19.38 8.40
N LEU A 646 -15.26 -19.25 9.19
CA LEU A 646 -16.12 -20.35 9.61
C LEU A 646 -17.61 -20.06 9.36
N THR A 647 -18.36 -21.13 9.06
CA THR A 647 -19.83 -21.12 8.90
C THR A 647 -20.44 -22.35 9.58
N GLU A 648 -21.67 -22.24 10.09
CA GLU A 648 -22.44 -23.35 10.63
C GLU A 648 -23.05 -24.20 9.50
N ILE A 649 -23.46 -23.56 8.39
CA ILE A 649 -24.02 -24.25 7.21
C ILE A 649 -22.93 -24.52 6.17
N ASP A 650 -23.15 -25.56 5.35
CA ASP A 650 -22.25 -25.92 4.26
C ASP A 650 -22.26 -24.88 3.12
N ASN A 651 -21.13 -24.74 2.43
CA ASN A 651 -20.94 -23.81 1.31
C ASN A 651 -21.98 -23.96 0.19
N TYR A 652 -22.51 -25.18 -0.02
CA TYR A 652 -23.55 -25.44 -0.99
C TYR A 652 -24.77 -24.50 -0.82
N TYR A 653 -25.18 -24.21 0.41
CA TYR A 653 -26.30 -23.32 0.70
C TYR A 653 -26.00 -21.84 0.42
N LEU A 654 -24.74 -21.50 0.18
CA LEU A 654 -24.28 -20.14 -0.10
C LEU A 654 -24.15 -19.86 -1.60
N ALA A 655 -24.45 -20.84 -2.47
CA ALA A 655 -24.30 -20.73 -3.93
C ALA A 655 -25.06 -19.56 -4.59
N LYS A 656 -26.19 -19.12 -3.98
CA LYS A 656 -27.01 -18.01 -4.47
C LYS A 656 -26.75 -16.69 -3.72
N THR A 657 -25.62 -16.60 -3.04
CA THR A 657 -25.22 -15.43 -2.27
C THR A 657 -23.92 -14.84 -2.82
N PRO A 658 -23.54 -13.61 -2.43
CA PRO A 658 -22.23 -13.05 -2.76
C PRO A 658 -21.04 -13.83 -2.19
N LEU A 659 -21.29 -14.81 -1.32
CA LEU A 659 -20.26 -15.65 -0.68
C LEU A 659 -19.89 -16.88 -1.51
N LEU A 660 -20.48 -17.11 -2.68
CA LEU A 660 -20.20 -18.27 -3.55
C LEU A 660 -18.70 -18.55 -3.78
N TYR A 661 -17.89 -17.49 -3.82
CA TYR A 661 -16.45 -17.58 -4.06
C TYR A 661 -15.58 -17.44 -2.80
N TYR A 662 -16.22 -17.37 -1.61
CA TYR A 662 -15.48 -17.40 -0.36
C TYR A 662 -15.22 -18.85 0.03
N PRO A 663 -13.95 -19.23 0.25
CA PRO A 663 -13.63 -20.55 0.79
C PRO A 663 -14.09 -20.60 2.24
N GLN A 664 -15.15 -21.31 2.47
CA GLN A 664 -15.74 -21.44 3.79
C GLN A 664 -15.76 -22.92 4.14
N GLN A 665 -15.34 -23.25 5.34
CA GLN A 665 -15.43 -24.60 5.85
C GLN A 665 -16.33 -24.64 7.06
N ASN A 666 -17.27 -25.55 7.00
CA ASN A 666 -18.06 -25.96 8.15
C ASN A 666 -17.13 -26.69 9.12
N LEU A 667 -16.96 -26.10 10.30
CA LEU A 667 -16.24 -26.75 11.38
C LEU A 667 -17.14 -27.83 11.97
N LYS A 668 -17.03 -29.07 11.50
CA LYS A 668 -17.66 -30.19 12.20
C LYS A 668 -16.91 -30.38 13.52
N ILE A 669 -17.48 -29.88 14.61
CA ILE A 669 -17.00 -30.07 15.97
C ILE A 669 -16.80 -31.58 16.17
N GLY A 670 -15.57 -32.03 16.32
CA GLY A 670 -15.19 -33.44 16.44
C GLY A 670 -14.41 -34.05 15.27
N LYS A 671 -14.09 -33.33 14.20
CA LYS A 671 -13.28 -33.84 13.04
C LYS A 671 -12.11 -32.95 12.67
N ILE A 672 -11.53 -32.21 13.59
CA ILE A 672 -10.18 -31.64 13.39
C ILE A 672 -9.19 -32.64 13.99
N VAL A 673 -8.58 -33.45 13.13
CA VAL A 673 -7.36 -34.21 13.42
C VAL A 673 -6.23 -33.50 12.72
#